data_9e8c429e03c83bbcdbb39bd2a7e7cdeb
#
_entry.id   9e8c429e03c83bbcdbb39bd2a7e7cdeb
#
_cell.length_a   1.000
_cell.length_b   1.000
_cell.length_c   1.000
_cell.angle_alpha   90.00
_cell.angle_beta   90.00
_cell.angle_gamma   90.00
#
_symmetry.space_group_name_H-M   'P 1'
#
loop_
_entity.id
_entity.type
_entity.pdbx_description
1 polymer ?
#
loop_
_entity_poly.entity_id
_entity_poly.type
_entity_poly.pdbx_seq_one_letter_code
_entity_poly.pdbx_strand_id
1 'polypeptide(L)'
;YEICACLVGSEMCIRDSPNDIESISVLKDASSAAIYGSKAANGVILITTKRGQSGKPNLTYSALFGWSKPADLMDRTTSAELAELTNEAEYWDAISQGASPEQAEKRKPYTQEDIRKYAEGSDPYGHPNTDWYDLFYTGSGFMNRHNIGMSGGSEWAKYRASLGYVKQEGIVENASNRQFNVRTNLDLKLTERLKSRINLDFANTLMKEPTDPISWSNGDAYQVFRQVNRISPMVPYKNEDGTYGAIADGNPIAFQDLGSTGDTDKDYLNAFAEFSYDIWDGLKITANGSYNIVNRSYKLYRKDLQYNANKYDGPIRLTKSHTKEIRRQGDILLNYDKTFAQKHTVNALAGFHTELYSYEYDDAYRQDFPSSDVTDMNGGSVVGMRNSGYTRELAMNSVFSRLKYNYRDKYLFEANVRGDGSSRFAEGNRWGWFPSFSGAWRITNEDFVLGTAFNEVVTDMKVRGSWGMLGNQQIGNDYYPYINTYATNAKYPFDNKVSGGAVQTENKIQDISWEKTTTWGAAVDMTLFNELQVTLEYYNRKTTGILMQVNVPNTYGYPGYWDNVGAMRNQGLEVSLAWHKTLGEVQLNFAGNFTYNKNEILSLGNVDVQKDSRTIRMVGKEFNAFYGYKSDGIFQSKEEIANAPKYTMISNDRLIPGDIKLVDINEDGEINPDDKVILSSENPKYTFAFNLGARWKMFDLNLFFQGAAGVSRYFTDEFYGEFNGDSGHPSNHWLGRWT
;
A
#
# COMPACT_ATOMS: atom_id res chain seq x y z
N TYR A 1 28.46 -5.68 -4.02
CA TYR A 1 26.99 -5.76 -4.08
C TYR A 1 26.44 -4.58 -3.32
N GLU A 2 25.80 -3.64 -4.05
CA GLU A 2 25.00 -2.59 -3.41
C GLU A 2 23.72 -3.21 -2.91
N ILE A 3 23.56 -3.13 -1.62
CA ILE A 3 22.37 -3.55 -0.95
C ILE A 3 21.56 -2.29 -0.70
N CYS A 4 20.69 -1.92 -1.62
CA CYS A 4 19.57 -1.07 -1.28
C CYS A 4 18.56 -1.94 -0.54
N ALA A 5 18.64 -1.93 0.80
CA ALA A 5 17.63 -2.59 1.62
C ALA A 5 16.35 -1.74 1.55
N CYS A 6 15.48 -2.10 0.62
CA CYS A 6 14.15 -1.55 0.57
C CYS A 6 13.31 -2.21 1.65
N LEU A 7 13.05 -1.46 2.67
CA LEU A 7 12.04 -1.81 3.66
C LEU A 7 10.67 -1.66 2.99
N VAL A 8 9.79 -2.61 3.25
CA VAL A 8 8.39 -2.50 2.81
C VAL A 8 7.86 -1.13 3.25
N GLY A 9 7.52 -0.27 2.28
CA GLY A 9 7.09 1.11 2.51
C GLY A 9 8.15 2.20 2.26
N SER A 10 9.42 1.88 1.91
CA SER A 10 10.34 2.91 1.46
C SER A 10 10.17 3.17 -0.03
N GLU A 11 9.84 4.40 -0.40
CA GLU A 11 9.69 4.82 -1.80
C GLU A 11 11.03 4.76 -2.60
N MET A 12 12.12 4.44 -1.93
CA MET A 12 13.47 4.56 -2.47
C MET A 12 13.73 3.59 -3.64
N CYS A 13 13.15 2.41 -3.60
CA CYS A 13 13.43 1.33 -4.57
C CYS A 13 12.44 1.26 -5.74
N ILE A 14 11.26 1.85 -5.60
CA ILE A 14 10.23 1.89 -6.64
C ILE A 14 10.63 2.83 -7.80
N ARG A 15 11.65 3.68 -7.58
CA ARG A 15 12.09 4.72 -8.54
C ARG A 15 13.23 4.29 -9.44
N ASP A 16 13.83 3.15 -9.17
CA ASP A 16 14.89 2.62 -10.03
C ASP A 16 14.31 2.20 -11.39
N SER A 17 15.05 2.54 -12.45
CA SER A 17 14.70 1.97 -13.74
C SER A 17 14.82 0.45 -13.67
N PRO A 18 13.80 -0.33 -14.04
CA PRO A 18 13.90 -1.80 -14.07
C PRO A 18 15.11 -2.28 -14.90
N ASN A 19 15.57 -1.48 -15.86
CA ASN A 19 16.73 -1.78 -16.68
C ASN A 19 18.07 -1.71 -15.90
N ASP A 20 18.10 -1.03 -14.76
CA ASP A 20 19.28 -0.90 -13.91
C ASP A 20 19.35 -1.95 -12.80
N ILE A 21 18.29 -2.73 -12.62
CA ILE A 21 18.23 -3.79 -11.63
C ILE A 21 18.94 -5.04 -12.17
N GLU A 22 19.83 -5.61 -11.35
CA GLU A 22 20.49 -6.88 -11.62
C GLU A 22 19.74 -8.05 -10.98
N SER A 23 19.35 -7.89 -9.69
CA SER A 23 18.61 -8.90 -8.94
C SER A 23 17.78 -8.32 -7.81
N ILE A 24 16.73 -9.05 -7.43
CA ILE A 24 15.90 -8.75 -6.28
C ILE A 24 15.89 -9.98 -5.37
N SER A 25 16.16 -9.78 -4.07
CA SER A 25 16.12 -10.84 -3.07
C SER A 25 15.21 -10.42 -1.90
N VAL A 26 14.36 -11.33 -1.45
CA VAL A 26 13.44 -11.08 -0.33
C VAL A 26 13.91 -11.88 0.89
N LEU A 27 14.28 -11.17 1.95
CA LEU A 27 14.70 -11.76 3.21
C LEU A 27 13.49 -11.81 4.16
N LYS A 28 12.99 -12.99 4.40
CA LYS A 28 11.78 -13.23 5.22
C LYS A 28 12.13 -13.64 6.65
N ASP A 29 13.26 -14.36 6.83
CA ASP A 29 13.70 -14.90 8.11
C ASP A 29 14.33 -13.84 9.00
N ALA A 30 14.08 -13.91 10.30
CA ALA A 30 14.68 -13.00 11.25
C ALA A 30 16.23 -13.08 11.26
N SER A 31 16.84 -14.24 11.01
CA SER A 31 18.30 -14.39 10.95
C SER A 31 18.89 -13.67 9.73
N SER A 32 18.30 -13.82 8.56
CA SER A 32 18.75 -13.16 7.32
C SER A 32 18.53 -11.64 7.35
N ALA A 33 17.46 -11.19 8.02
CA ALA A 33 17.08 -9.80 8.14
C ALA A 33 17.75 -9.05 9.31
N ALA A 34 18.35 -9.77 10.29
CA ALA A 34 18.86 -9.22 11.56
C ALA A 34 19.85 -8.06 11.39
N ILE A 35 20.75 -8.13 10.39
CA ILE A 35 21.76 -7.10 10.16
C ILE A 35 21.16 -5.76 9.68
N TYR A 36 19.93 -5.76 9.14
CA TYR A 36 19.23 -4.56 8.66
C TYR A 36 18.45 -3.84 9.78
N GLY A 37 18.41 -4.42 10.98
CA GLY A 37 17.91 -3.80 12.20
C GLY A 37 16.41 -3.71 12.32
N SER A 38 15.98 -2.79 13.15
CA SER A 38 14.59 -2.58 13.55
C SER A 38 13.64 -2.26 12.41
N LYS A 39 14.14 -1.84 11.27
CA LYS A 39 13.32 -1.61 10.06
C LYS A 39 12.97 -2.91 9.34
N ALA A 40 13.65 -4.02 9.65
CA ALA A 40 13.49 -5.32 9.01
C ALA A 40 12.38 -6.20 9.62
N ALA A 41 11.67 -5.71 10.62
CA ALA A 41 10.61 -6.46 11.32
C ALA A 41 9.53 -7.01 10.37
N ASN A 42 9.28 -6.36 9.24
CA ASN A 42 8.33 -6.81 8.20
C ASN A 42 8.98 -7.51 6.99
N GLY A 43 10.27 -7.86 7.09
CA GLY A 43 11.07 -8.42 6.01
C GLY A 43 11.90 -7.34 5.29
N VAL A 44 12.80 -7.78 4.43
CA VAL A 44 13.71 -6.91 3.66
C VAL A 44 13.69 -7.32 2.20
N ILE A 45 13.50 -6.36 1.32
CA ILE A 45 13.68 -6.53 -0.13
C ILE A 45 15.04 -5.92 -0.49
N LEU A 46 15.95 -6.76 -0.96
CA LEU A 46 17.25 -6.35 -1.44
C LEU A 46 17.20 -6.15 -2.94
N ILE A 47 17.49 -4.94 -3.41
CA ILE A 47 17.63 -4.64 -4.83
C ILE A 47 19.11 -4.41 -5.11
N THR A 48 19.67 -5.26 -5.97
CA THR A 48 21.04 -5.12 -6.45
C THR A 48 21.00 -4.48 -7.84
N THR A 49 21.76 -3.40 -8.01
CA THR A 49 21.82 -2.70 -9.29
C THR A 49 23.02 -3.16 -10.13
N LYS A 50 22.88 -3.08 -11.45
CA LYS A 50 23.94 -3.40 -12.41
C LYS A 50 25.15 -2.50 -12.21
N ARG A 51 26.34 -3.06 -12.30
CA ARG A 51 27.62 -2.37 -12.14
C ARG A 51 28.47 -2.43 -13.41
N GLY A 52 29.53 -1.62 -13.44
CA GLY A 52 30.53 -1.65 -14.49
C GLY A 52 31.32 -2.95 -14.50
N GLN A 53 31.76 -3.36 -15.68
CA GLN A 53 32.66 -4.49 -15.87
C GLN A 53 33.94 -4.04 -16.58
N SER A 54 35.06 -4.76 -16.35
CA SER A 54 36.28 -4.48 -17.08
C SER A 54 36.10 -4.81 -18.56
N GLY A 55 36.55 -3.93 -19.44
CA GLY A 55 36.44 -4.09 -20.87
C GLY A 55 36.12 -2.79 -21.61
N LYS A 56 35.92 -2.92 -22.91
CA LYS A 56 35.52 -1.79 -23.76
C LYS A 56 34.16 -1.22 -23.34
N PRO A 57 33.94 0.08 -23.56
CA PRO A 57 32.63 0.68 -23.31
C PRO A 57 31.51 -0.06 -24.06
N ASN A 58 30.45 -0.43 -23.33
CA ASN A 58 29.24 -1.02 -23.88
C ASN A 58 28.09 -0.02 -23.71
N LEU A 59 27.49 0.38 -24.82
CA LEU A 59 26.33 1.27 -24.87
C LEU A 59 25.08 0.43 -25.11
N THR A 60 24.07 0.64 -24.29
CA THR A 60 22.76 0.00 -24.40
C THR A 60 21.67 1.05 -24.51
N TYR A 61 20.71 0.81 -25.38
CA TYR A 61 19.48 1.58 -25.47
C TYR A 61 18.30 0.65 -25.44
N SER A 62 17.29 0.98 -24.64
CA SER A 62 16.01 0.29 -24.63
C SER A 62 14.86 1.28 -24.65
N ALA A 63 13.82 0.95 -25.39
CA ALA A 63 12.57 1.68 -25.43
C ALA A 63 11.39 0.73 -25.23
N LEU A 64 10.35 1.23 -24.54
CA LEU A 64 9.09 0.54 -24.38
C LEU A 64 7.97 1.53 -24.62
N PHE A 65 7.03 1.13 -25.45
CA PHE A 65 5.80 1.85 -25.74
C PHE A 65 4.63 0.99 -25.31
N GLY A 66 3.64 1.60 -24.67
CA GLY A 66 2.49 0.90 -24.16
C GLY A 66 1.25 1.77 -24.11
N TRP A 67 0.11 1.11 -24.03
CA TRP A 67 -1.19 1.75 -23.83
C TRP A 67 -1.87 1.11 -22.64
N SER A 68 -2.31 1.92 -21.70
CA SER A 68 -3.08 1.50 -20.55
C SER A 68 -4.55 1.81 -20.80
N LYS A 69 -5.43 0.88 -20.49
CA LYS A 69 -6.88 1.11 -20.50
C LYS A 69 -7.50 0.43 -19.29
N PRO A 70 -8.70 0.84 -18.84
CA PRO A 70 -9.43 0.10 -17.82
C PRO A 70 -9.59 -1.35 -18.25
N ALA A 71 -9.30 -2.30 -17.35
CA ALA A 71 -9.47 -3.72 -17.63
C ALA A 71 -10.95 -4.08 -17.66
N ASP A 72 -11.70 -3.48 -16.75
CA ASP A 72 -13.13 -3.64 -16.56
C ASP A 72 -13.69 -2.38 -15.90
N LEU A 73 -14.87 -1.96 -16.33
CA LEU A 73 -15.68 -0.92 -15.72
C LEU A 73 -17.02 -1.53 -15.36
N MET A 74 -17.59 -1.09 -14.26
CA MET A 74 -18.89 -1.60 -13.83
C MET A 74 -19.99 -1.15 -14.81
N ASP A 75 -20.76 -2.09 -15.34
CA ASP A 75 -21.91 -1.76 -16.13
C ASP A 75 -22.96 -1.02 -15.28
N ARG A 76 -23.41 0.12 -15.78
CA ARG A 76 -24.38 1.00 -15.12
C ARG A 76 -25.74 0.91 -15.82
N THR A 77 -26.80 1.20 -15.06
CA THR A 77 -28.15 1.28 -15.63
C THR A 77 -28.29 2.46 -16.58
N THR A 78 -29.08 2.28 -17.63
CA THR A 78 -29.58 3.38 -18.45
C THR A 78 -30.61 4.20 -17.70
N SER A 79 -30.95 5.39 -18.21
CA SER A 79 -32.00 6.23 -17.62
C SER A 79 -33.37 5.58 -17.62
N ALA A 80 -33.68 4.83 -18.68
CA ALA A 80 -34.95 4.08 -18.75
C ALA A 80 -35.04 3.00 -17.67
N GLU A 81 -33.97 2.20 -17.52
CA GLU A 81 -33.86 1.16 -16.47
C GLU A 81 -33.90 1.78 -15.08
N LEU A 82 -33.20 2.91 -14.87
CA LEU A 82 -33.22 3.63 -13.59
C LEU A 82 -34.63 4.15 -13.27
N ALA A 83 -35.38 4.65 -14.26
CA ALA A 83 -36.75 5.11 -14.07
C ALA A 83 -37.68 3.96 -13.66
N GLU A 84 -37.53 2.79 -14.29
CA GLU A 84 -38.27 1.59 -13.90
C GLU A 84 -37.95 1.12 -12.48
N LEU A 85 -36.65 1.04 -12.14
CA LEU A 85 -36.19 0.67 -10.80
C LEU A 85 -36.69 1.66 -9.73
N THR A 86 -36.63 2.96 -10.03
CA THR A 86 -37.12 4.01 -9.11
C THR A 86 -38.62 3.92 -8.90
N ASN A 87 -39.41 3.72 -9.97
CA ASN A 87 -40.83 3.51 -9.88
C ASN A 87 -41.20 2.29 -9.00
N GLU A 88 -40.44 1.22 -9.13
CA GLU A 88 -40.66 0.01 -8.33
C GLU A 88 -40.27 0.22 -6.86
N ALA A 89 -39.14 0.89 -6.60
CA ALA A 89 -38.69 1.21 -5.24
C ALA A 89 -39.74 2.09 -4.52
N GLU A 90 -40.22 3.15 -5.15
CA GLU A 90 -41.21 4.05 -4.60
C GLU A 90 -42.57 3.35 -4.36
N TYR A 91 -42.94 2.42 -5.25
CA TYR A 91 -44.16 1.60 -5.10
C TYR A 91 -44.03 0.72 -3.85
N TRP A 92 -42.97 -0.05 -3.71
CA TRP A 92 -42.78 -0.97 -2.59
C TRP A 92 -42.54 -0.25 -1.27
N ASP A 93 -41.87 0.89 -1.28
CA ASP A 93 -41.73 1.73 -0.08
C ASP A 93 -43.08 2.25 0.40
N ALA A 94 -43.97 2.67 -0.51
CA ALA A 94 -45.34 3.02 -0.17
C ALA A 94 -46.10 1.86 0.46
N ILE A 95 -46.02 0.66 -0.13
CA ILE A 95 -46.66 -0.54 0.41
C ILE A 95 -46.13 -0.87 1.82
N SER A 96 -44.80 -0.77 2.04
CA SER A 96 -44.19 -1.01 3.35
C SER A 96 -44.68 -0.02 4.42
N GLN A 97 -45.06 1.19 4.00
CA GLN A 97 -45.63 2.25 4.83
C GLN A 97 -47.17 2.08 5.04
N GLY A 98 -47.78 1.02 4.51
CA GLY A 98 -49.20 0.73 4.66
C GLY A 98 -50.10 1.39 3.61
N ALA A 99 -49.58 1.91 2.49
CA ALA A 99 -50.40 2.42 1.40
C ALA A 99 -51.13 1.30 0.67
N SER A 100 -52.32 1.60 0.14
CA SER A 100 -52.98 0.68 -0.79
C SER A 100 -52.26 0.59 -2.12
N PRO A 101 -52.44 -0.49 -2.92
CA PRO A 101 -51.85 -0.58 -4.25
C PRO A 101 -52.13 0.63 -5.17
N GLU A 102 -53.37 1.13 -5.09
CA GLU A 102 -53.75 2.33 -5.87
C GLU A 102 -53.00 3.61 -5.40
N GLN A 103 -52.73 3.72 -4.12
CA GLN A 103 -51.95 4.83 -3.55
C GLN A 103 -50.49 4.71 -3.90
N ALA A 104 -49.95 3.49 -3.84
CA ALA A 104 -48.55 3.19 -4.19
C ALA A 104 -48.29 3.47 -5.69
N GLU A 105 -49.24 3.09 -6.58
CA GLU A 105 -49.12 3.37 -8.01
C GLU A 105 -49.00 4.88 -8.32
N LYS A 106 -49.69 5.71 -7.55
CA LYS A 106 -49.61 7.18 -7.69
C LYS A 106 -48.31 7.80 -7.19
N ARG A 107 -47.48 7.03 -6.47
CA ARG A 107 -46.17 7.52 -6.01
C ARG A 107 -45.06 7.34 -7.03
N LYS A 108 -45.28 6.57 -8.08
CA LYS A 108 -44.32 6.38 -9.16
C LYS A 108 -43.98 7.71 -9.82
N PRO A 109 -42.72 8.16 -9.77
CA PRO A 109 -42.37 9.47 -10.30
C PRO A 109 -42.31 9.54 -11.84
N TYR A 110 -42.12 8.40 -12.52
CA TYR A 110 -41.96 8.36 -13.97
C TYR A 110 -43.15 7.65 -14.63
N THR A 111 -43.69 8.31 -15.68
CA THR A 111 -44.72 7.70 -16.52
C THR A 111 -44.14 6.75 -17.56
N GLN A 112 -44.98 5.88 -18.17
CA GLN A 112 -44.52 5.06 -19.29
C GLN A 112 -44.02 5.88 -20.48
N GLU A 113 -44.53 7.10 -20.67
CA GLU A 113 -44.09 8.02 -21.71
C GLU A 113 -42.66 8.56 -21.38
N ASP A 114 -42.36 8.87 -20.11
CA ASP A 114 -41.02 9.30 -19.69
C ASP A 114 -40.01 8.19 -19.92
N ILE A 115 -40.34 6.97 -19.50
CA ILE A 115 -39.47 5.77 -19.71
C ILE A 115 -39.21 5.56 -21.21
N ARG A 116 -40.24 5.68 -22.06
CA ARG A 116 -40.08 5.59 -23.50
C ARG A 116 -39.16 6.65 -24.07
N LYS A 117 -39.31 7.92 -23.65
CA LYS A 117 -38.43 9.02 -24.09
C LYS A 117 -36.98 8.81 -23.69
N TYR A 118 -36.71 8.32 -22.46
CA TYR A 118 -35.37 7.95 -22.02
C TYR A 118 -34.78 6.83 -22.90
N ALA A 119 -35.58 5.80 -23.22
CA ALA A 119 -35.13 4.68 -24.03
C ALA A 119 -34.86 5.05 -25.49
N GLU A 120 -35.70 5.92 -26.09
CA GLU A 120 -35.59 6.34 -27.48
C GLU A 120 -34.60 7.48 -27.70
N GLY A 121 -34.19 8.22 -26.63
CA GLY A 121 -33.37 9.40 -26.73
C GLY A 121 -34.05 10.56 -27.50
N SER A 122 -35.40 10.56 -27.54
CA SER A 122 -36.18 11.51 -28.31
C SER A 122 -36.21 12.94 -27.71
N ASP A 123 -35.78 13.04 -26.42
CA ASP A 123 -35.73 14.31 -25.68
C ASP A 123 -34.42 14.37 -24.87
N PRO A 124 -33.28 14.67 -25.49
CA PRO A 124 -31.96 14.56 -24.88
C PRO A 124 -31.71 15.55 -23.74
N TYR A 125 -32.50 16.56 -23.59
CA TYR A 125 -32.38 17.56 -22.52
C TYR A 125 -33.39 17.36 -21.40
N GLY A 126 -34.65 17.03 -21.72
CA GLY A 126 -35.68 16.75 -20.74
C GLY A 126 -35.63 15.28 -20.20
N HIS A 127 -35.19 14.36 -21.05
CA HIS A 127 -35.08 12.93 -20.74
C HIS A 127 -33.71 12.40 -21.19
N PRO A 128 -32.58 12.90 -20.60
CA PRO A 128 -31.26 12.51 -21.00
C PRO A 128 -30.92 11.09 -20.60
N ASN A 129 -30.03 10.46 -21.36
CA ASN A 129 -29.41 9.18 -21.03
C ASN A 129 -27.90 9.32 -21.22
N THR A 130 -27.23 9.87 -20.23
CA THR A 130 -25.82 10.24 -20.31
C THR A 130 -24.94 9.05 -19.93
N ASP A 131 -24.10 8.60 -20.87
CA ASP A 131 -23.02 7.66 -20.58
C ASP A 131 -21.81 8.42 -20.03
N TRP A 132 -21.75 8.49 -18.69
CA TRP A 132 -20.70 9.22 -18.00
C TRP A 132 -19.33 8.56 -18.15
N TYR A 133 -19.25 7.21 -18.31
CA TYR A 133 -17.99 6.52 -18.48
C TYR A 133 -17.37 6.77 -19.86
N ASP A 134 -18.19 6.77 -20.91
CA ASP A 134 -17.73 7.06 -22.28
C ASP A 134 -17.21 8.52 -22.39
N LEU A 135 -17.89 9.45 -21.73
CA LEU A 135 -17.47 10.85 -21.68
C LEU A 135 -16.22 11.09 -20.82
N PHE A 136 -16.07 10.33 -19.72
CA PHE A 136 -15.05 10.60 -18.72
C PHE A 136 -13.70 9.95 -19.05
N TYR A 137 -13.71 8.72 -19.52
CA TYR A 137 -12.49 7.96 -19.81
C TYR A 137 -12.02 8.24 -21.25
N THR A 138 -10.72 8.56 -21.40
CA THR A 138 -10.10 8.84 -22.71
C THR A 138 -9.89 7.59 -23.58
N GLY A 139 -10.37 6.42 -23.12
CA GLY A 139 -10.21 5.13 -23.77
C GLY A 139 -8.84 4.51 -23.50
N SER A 140 -7.73 5.24 -23.63
CA SER A 140 -6.39 4.71 -23.30
C SER A 140 -5.40 5.81 -22.95
N GLY A 141 -4.51 5.53 -21.99
CA GLY A 141 -3.34 6.35 -21.69
C GLY A 141 -2.09 5.82 -22.38
N PHE A 142 -1.37 6.67 -23.10
CA PHE A 142 -0.12 6.31 -23.74
C PHE A 142 1.06 6.38 -22.76
N MET A 143 1.94 5.37 -22.81
CA MET A 143 3.18 5.34 -22.05
C MET A 143 4.37 5.15 -22.98
N ASN A 144 5.43 5.92 -22.76
CA ASN A 144 6.73 5.64 -23.32
C ASN A 144 7.81 5.64 -22.25
N ARG A 145 8.78 4.76 -22.41
CA ARG A 145 9.96 4.66 -21.56
C ARG A 145 11.20 4.52 -22.42
N HIS A 146 12.21 5.31 -22.11
CA HIS A 146 13.51 5.28 -22.77
C HIS A 146 14.59 5.12 -21.71
N ASN A 147 15.57 4.24 -21.96
CA ASN A 147 16.72 4.07 -21.08
C ASN A 147 17.99 3.94 -21.93
N ILE A 148 19.00 4.74 -21.60
CA ILE A 148 20.34 4.69 -22.18
C ILE A 148 21.29 4.30 -21.08
N GLY A 149 22.09 3.25 -21.28
CA GLY A 149 23.10 2.80 -20.32
C GLY A 149 24.46 2.67 -20.97
N MET A 150 25.49 3.11 -20.26
CA MET A 150 26.88 2.94 -20.66
C MET A 150 27.66 2.29 -19.52
N SER A 151 28.40 1.23 -19.82
CA SER A 151 29.25 0.56 -18.84
C SER A 151 30.58 0.18 -19.45
N GLY A 152 31.64 0.16 -18.62
CA GLY A 152 32.99 -0.20 -19.06
C GLY A 152 33.97 -0.08 -17.92
N GLY A 153 35.24 -0.23 -18.21
CA GLY A 153 36.28 0.00 -17.21
C GLY A 153 37.56 -0.76 -17.44
N SER A 154 38.49 -0.55 -16.55
CA SER A 154 39.76 -1.24 -16.43
C SER A 154 39.82 -2.08 -15.14
N GLU A 155 40.96 -2.66 -14.83
CA GLU A 155 41.18 -3.31 -13.52
C GLU A 155 41.13 -2.34 -12.34
N TRP A 156 41.45 -1.03 -12.58
CA TRP A 156 41.51 0.00 -11.56
C TRP A 156 40.23 0.82 -11.38
N ALA A 157 39.44 0.94 -12.44
CA ALA A 157 38.19 1.71 -12.41
C ALA A 157 37.15 1.06 -13.29
N LYS A 158 35.97 0.77 -12.75
CA LYS A 158 34.80 0.28 -13.46
C LYS A 158 33.67 1.26 -13.25
N TYR A 159 32.94 1.54 -14.31
CA TYR A 159 31.85 2.50 -14.27
C TYR A 159 30.61 1.99 -14.97
N ARG A 160 29.46 2.42 -14.47
CA ARG A 160 28.17 2.35 -15.17
C ARG A 160 27.46 3.69 -14.98
N ALA A 161 26.96 4.24 -16.07
CA ALA A 161 26.07 5.39 -16.07
C ALA A 161 24.78 5.04 -16.81
N SER A 162 23.63 5.49 -16.35
CA SER A 162 22.36 5.35 -17.05
C SER A 162 21.53 6.61 -16.96
N LEU A 163 20.74 6.84 -18.01
CA LEU A 163 19.76 7.90 -18.15
C LEU A 163 18.41 7.25 -18.48
N GLY A 164 17.38 7.54 -17.70
CA GLY A 164 16.05 7.04 -17.93
C GLY A 164 15.04 8.18 -18.07
N TYR A 165 14.08 7.99 -18.93
CA TYR A 165 12.92 8.86 -19.10
C TYR A 165 11.66 8.02 -19.23
N VAL A 166 10.62 8.40 -18.50
CA VAL A 166 9.28 7.81 -18.57
C VAL A 166 8.26 8.93 -18.71
N LYS A 167 7.35 8.80 -19.64
CA LYS A 167 6.14 9.62 -19.71
C LYS A 167 4.94 8.67 -19.80
N GLN A 168 3.95 8.90 -18.96
CA GLN A 168 2.71 8.15 -18.91
C GLN A 168 1.54 9.12 -18.83
N GLU A 169 0.64 9.04 -19.80
CA GLU A 169 -0.66 9.72 -19.73
C GLU A 169 -1.64 8.83 -18.99
N GLY A 170 -2.55 9.45 -18.24
CA GLY A 170 -3.65 8.76 -17.57
C GLY A 170 -4.73 8.30 -18.55
N ILE A 171 -5.66 7.52 -18.04
CA ILE A 171 -6.89 7.11 -18.73
C ILE A 171 -8.01 8.16 -18.60
N VAL A 172 -7.72 9.26 -17.93
CA VAL A 172 -8.59 10.43 -17.76
C VAL A 172 -7.81 11.68 -18.11
N GLU A 173 -8.48 12.72 -18.51
CA GLU A 173 -7.85 14.00 -18.81
C GLU A 173 -7.19 14.61 -17.56
N ASN A 174 -6.18 15.45 -17.80
CA ASN A 174 -5.41 16.13 -16.74
C ASN A 174 -4.68 15.19 -15.77
N ALA A 175 -4.53 13.90 -16.11
CA ALA A 175 -3.74 12.93 -15.36
C ALA A 175 -2.48 12.55 -16.15
N SER A 176 -1.31 12.77 -15.57
CA SER A 176 -0.04 12.35 -16.21
C SER A 176 1.08 12.18 -15.20
N ASN A 177 2.05 11.36 -15.57
CA ASN A 177 3.29 11.18 -14.81
C ASN A 177 4.48 11.27 -15.78
N ARG A 178 5.48 12.08 -15.40
CA ARG A 178 6.76 12.19 -16.11
C ARG A 178 7.89 11.98 -15.11
N GLN A 179 8.81 11.08 -15.44
CA GLN A 179 9.98 10.80 -14.62
C GLN A 179 11.25 10.88 -15.45
N PHE A 180 12.26 11.52 -14.89
CA PHE A 180 13.63 11.52 -15.39
C PHE A 180 14.54 10.99 -14.30
N ASN A 181 15.47 10.09 -14.64
CA ASN A 181 16.43 9.55 -13.70
C ASN A 181 17.84 9.45 -14.28
N VAL A 182 18.82 9.71 -13.44
CA VAL A 182 20.26 9.56 -13.73
C VAL A 182 20.85 8.69 -12.65
N ARG A 183 21.63 7.70 -13.04
CA ARG A 183 22.40 6.86 -12.12
C ARG A 183 23.84 6.75 -12.56
N THR A 184 24.77 6.81 -11.59
CA THR A 184 26.18 6.54 -11.82
C THR A 184 26.71 5.65 -10.72
N ASN A 185 27.33 4.54 -11.10
CA ASN A 185 28.03 3.61 -10.22
C ASN A 185 29.51 3.58 -10.63
N LEU A 186 30.40 3.81 -9.67
CA LEU A 186 31.85 3.84 -9.86
C LEU A 186 32.51 2.91 -8.84
N ASP A 187 33.27 1.92 -9.30
CA ASP A 187 34.11 1.05 -8.49
C ASP A 187 35.59 1.38 -8.77
N LEU A 188 36.33 1.72 -7.74
CA LEU A 188 37.72 2.10 -7.82
C LEU A 188 38.60 1.15 -6.99
N LYS A 189 39.68 0.66 -7.56
CA LYS A 189 40.76 -0.01 -6.87
C LYS A 189 41.89 1.03 -6.71
N LEU A 190 41.89 1.75 -5.59
CA LEU A 190 42.84 2.84 -5.35
C LEU A 190 44.25 2.30 -5.08
N THR A 191 44.34 1.16 -4.39
CA THR A 191 45.56 0.38 -4.22
C THR A 191 45.19 -1.09 -4.23
N GLU A 192 46.16 -2.02 -4.11
CA GLU A 192 45.87 -3.44 -3.96
C GLU A 192 44.98 -3.77 -2.74
N ARG A 193 45.07 -2.96 -1.69
CA ARG A 193 44.33 -3.16 -0.43
C ARG A 193 43.19 -2.19 -0.22
N LEU A 194 43.19 -1.02 -0.89
CA LEU A 194 42.16 0.00 -0.72
C LEU A 194 41.25 0.06 -1.95
N LYS A 195 39.96 -0.15 -1.72
CA LYS A 195 38.90 -0.08 -2.74
C LYS A 195 37.87 0.95 -2.33
N SER A 196 37.27 1.60 -3.30
CA SER A 196 36.18 2.56 -3.08
C SER A 196 35.01 2.28 -4.02
N ARG A 197 33.79 2.55 -3.56
CA ARG A 197 32.56 2.55 -4.34
C ARG A 197 31.89 3.89 -4.16
N ILE A 198 31.45 4.47 -5.27
CA ILE A 198 30.71 5.74 -5.26
C ILE A 198 29.48 5.55 -6.14
N ASN A 199 28.30 5.86 -5.60
CA ASN A 199 27.06 5.85 -6.35
C ASN A 199 26.35 7.18 -6.20
N LEU A 200 25.80 7.65 -7.29
CA LEU A 200 25.00 8.86 -7.35
C LEU A 200 23.73 8.57 -8.14
N ASP A 201 22.59 8.76 -7.50
CA ASP A 201 21.28 8.58 -8.10
C ASP A 201 20.49 9.88 -7.96
N PHE A 202 19.94 10.34 -9.06
CA PHE A 202 19.01 11.47 -9.10
C PHE A 202 17.76 11.06 -9.85
N ALA A 203 16.59 11.44 -9.35
CA ALA A 203 15.34 11.32 -10.07
C ALA A 203 14.47 12.56 -9.82
N ASN A 204 13.85 13.05 -10.89
CA ASN A 204 12.78 14.05 -10.83
C ASN A 204 11.49 13.40 -11.34
N THR A 205 10.40 13.57 -10.61
CA THR A 205 9.06 13.08 -10.98
C THR A 205 8.09 14.24 -10.92
N LEU A 206 7.42 14.49 -12.04
CA LEU A 206 6.31 15.43 -12.13
C LEU A 206 5.02 14.66 -12.37
N MET A 207 4.10 14.71 -11.41
CA MET A 207 2.79 14.07 -11.46
C MET A 207 1.71 15.15 -11.48
N LYS A 208 0.73 14.97 -12.35
CA LYS A 208 -0.49 15.79 -12.42
C LYS A 208 -1.69 14.88 -12.17
N GLU A 209 -2.61 15.36 -11.36
CA GLU A 209 -3.86 14.68 -11.05
C GLU A 209 -5.03 15.67 -11.22
N PRO A 210 -6.16 15.22 -11.78
CA PRO A 210 -7.35 16.07 -11.88
C PRO A 210 -7.88 16.40 -10.49
N THR A 211 -8.50 17.57 -10.35
CA THR A 211 -9.13 18.01 -9.11
C THR A 211 -10.49 18.64 -9.39
N ASP A 212 -11.28 18.81 -8.35
CA ASP A 212 -12.62 19.37 -8.35
C ASP A 212 -12.65 20.80 -7.75
N PRO A 213 -13.63 21.65 -8.08
CA PRO A 213 -13.80 22.99 -7.50
C PRO A 213 -14.57 23.01 -6.17
N ILE A 214 -15.09 21.87 -5.69
CA ILE A 214 -16.05 21.77 -4.59
C ILE A 214 -15.44 22.28 -3.28
N SER A 215 -16.17 23.14 -2.55
CA SER A 215 -15.62 23.86 -1.39
C SER A 215 -15.28 22.96 -0.20
N TRP A 216 -16.06 21.91 0.04
CA TRP A 216 -15.86 20.97 1.15
C TRP A 216 -14.90 19.82 0.81
N SER A 217 -14.57 19.63 -0.47
CA SER A 217 -13.62 18.61 -0.92
C SER A 217 -12.18 18.99 -0.57
N ASN A 218 -11.33 17.98 -0.35
CA ASN A 218 -9.88 18.16 -0.21
C ASN A 218 -9.18 18.52 -1.53
N GLY A 219 -9.89 18.38 -2.66
CA GLY A 219 -9.35 18.62 -4.00
C GLY A 219 -8.41 17.53 -4.48
N ASP A 220 -8.56 16.30 -4.00
CA ASP A 220 -7.86 15.12 -4.48
C ASP A 220 -8.62 14.47 -5.66
N ALA A 221 -7.93 13.64 -6.42
CA ALA A 221 -8.52 12.94 -7.56
C ALA A 221 -9.66 11.99 -7.15
N TYR A 222 -9.72 11.56 -5.88
CA TYR A 222 -10.78 10.68 -5.38
C TYR A 222 -12.18 11.25 -5.62
N GLN A 223 -12.38 12.54 -5.36
CA GLN A 223 -13.69 13.17 -5.54
C GLN A 223 -14.13 13.17 -7.02
N VAL A 224 -13.20 13.36 -7.94
CA VAL A 224 -13.49 13.32 -9.39
C VAL A 224 -13.94 11.92 -9.82
N PHE A 225 -13.22 10.88 -9.37
CA PHE A 225 -13.59 9.47 -9.62
C PHE A 225 -14.86 9.06 -8.89
N ARG A 226 -15.05 9.53 -7.65
CA ARG A 226 -16.29 9.28 -6.90
C ARG A 226 -17.48 9.85 -7.67
N GLN A 227 -17.36 11.05 -8.23
CA GLN A 227 -18.45 11.71 -8.90
C GLN A 227 -18.90 10.98 -10.17
N VAL A 228 -17.97 10.51 -11.01
CA VAL A 228 -18.35 9.77 -12.22
C VAL A 228 -19.06 8.45 -11.91
N ASN A 229 -18.81 7.86 -10.73
CA ASN A 229 -19.48 6.64 -10.28
C ASN A 229 -20.86 6.88 -9.65
N ARG A 230 -21.23 8.13 -9.34
CA ARG A 230 -22.45 8.45 -8.60
C ARG A 230 -23.45 9.27 -9.40
N ILE A 231 -22.98 10.07 -10.35
CA ILE A 231 -23.88 10.98 -11.10
C ILE A 231 -24.88 10.17 -11.92
N SER A 232 -26.16 10.50 -11.76
CA SER A 232 -27.26 9.83 -12.46
C SER A 232 -27.16 9.98 -13.99
N PRO A 233 -27.49 8.95 -14.78
CA PRO A 233 -27.57 9.06 -16.23
C PRO A 233 -28.71 10.01 -16.68
N MET A 234 -29.66 10.29 -15.78
CA MET A 234 -30.76 11.24 -16.00
C MET A 234 -30.33 12.71 -15.90
N VAL A 235 -29.06 13.00 -15.56
CA VAL A 235 -28.49 14.35 -15.60
C VAL A 235 -27.85 14.56 -16.96
N PRO A 236 -28.24 15.61 -17.73
CA PRO A 236 -27.62 15.85 -19.01
C PRO A 236 -26.14 16.29 -18.83
N TYR A 237 -25.26 15.85 -19.70
CA TYR A 237 -23.90 16.37 -19.75
C TYR A 237 -23.86 17.87 -19.92
N LYS A 238 -24.65 18.39 -20.89
CA LYS A 238 -24.93 19.81 -21.11
C LYS A 238 -26.41 20.03 -21.28
N ASN A 239 -26.88 21.16 -20.77
CA ASN A 239 -28.24 21.67 -20.99
C ASN A 239 -28.38 22.21 -22.43
N GLU A 240 -29.59 22.47 -22.85
CA GLU A 240 -29.90 23.03 -24.20
C GLU A 240 -29.20 24.37 -24.47
N ASP A 241 -29.00 25.19 -23.45
CA ASP A 241 -28.29 26.48 -23.52
C ASP A 241 -26.74 26.33 -23.52
N GLY A 242 -26.23 25.11 -23.54
CA GLY A 242 -24.79 24.79 -23.52
C GLY A 242 -24.11 24.84 -22.15
N THR A 243 -24.84 25.18 -21.10
CA THR A 243 -24.35 25.09 -19.70
C THR A 243 -24.28 23.64 -19.23
N TYR A 244 -23.54 23.37 -18.14
CA TYR A 244 -23.43 22.00 -17.63
C TYR A 244 -24.66 21.61 -16.83
N GLY A 245 -25.16 20.39 -17.06
CA GLY A 245 -26.01 19.70 -16.10
C GLY A 245 -25.20 19.40 -14.83
N ALA A 246 -25.78 19.65 -13.66
CA ALA A 246 -25.06 19.45 -12.42
C ALA A 246 -26.00 19.05 -11.29
N ILE A 247 -25.48 18.19 -10.40
CA ILE A 247 -26.07 17.84 -9.11
C ILE A 247 -25.34 18.56 -7.98
N ALA A 248 -25.72 18.30 -6.73
CA ALA A 248 -25.08 18.91 -5.56
C ALA A 248 -23.54 18.73 -5.55
N ASP A 249 -23.06 17.53 -5.96
CA ASP A 249 -21.64 17.18 -6.03
C ASP A 249 -20.98 17.57 -7.38
N GLY A 250 -21.65 18.36 -8.23
CA GLY A 250 -21.11 18.88 -9.49
C GLY A 250 -21.27 17.95 -10.70
N ASN A 251 -20.40 18.14 -11.69
CA ASN A 251 -20.35 17.39 -12.93
C ASN A 251 -18.90 16.97 -13.23
N PRO A 252 -18.58 15.67 -13.36
CA PRO A 252 -17.20 15.22 -13.50
C PRO A 252 -16.54 15.66 -14.81
N ILE A 253 -17.31 15.86 -15.89
CA ILE A 253 -16.76 16.32 -17.16
C ILE A 253 -16.46 17.83 -17.07
N ALA A 254 -17.32 18.60 -16.40
CA ALA A 254 -17.02 20.00 -16.14
C ALA A 254 -15.74 20.18 -15.31
N PHE A 255 -15.41 19.25 -14.41
CA PHE A 255 -14.13 19.27 -13.69
C PHE A 255 -12.95 19.07 -14.64
N GLN A 256 -13.05 18.14 -15.59
CA GLN A 256 -12.00 17.92 -16.60
C GLN A 256 -11.84 19.12 -17.53
N ASP A 257 -12.96 19.65 -18.06
CA ASP A 257 -12.99 20.82 -18.95
C ASP A 257 -12.40 22.08 -18.25
N LEU A 258 -12.61 22.21 -16.95
CA LEU A 258 -12.02 23.28 -16.14
C LEU A 258 -10.48 23.21 -16.10
N GLY A 259 -9.91 22.02 -16.21
CA GLY A 259 -8.48 21.78 -16.25
C GLY A 259 -7.74 22.18 -14.96
N SER A 260 -8.41 22.10 -13.82
CA SER A 260 -7.75 22.25 -12.50
C SER A 260 -6.94 21.01 -12.17
N THR A 261 -5.74 21.17 -11.61
CA THR A 261 -4.85 20.07 -11.27
C THR A 261 -4.18 20.24 -9.91
N GLY A 262 -3.90 19.09 -9.30
CA GLY A 262 -2.92 18.95 -8.24
C GLY A 262 -1.58 18.51 -8.86
N ASP A 263 -0.57 19.39 -8.83
CA ASP A 263 0.74 19.13 -9.41
C ASP A 263 1.72 18.78 -8.30
N THR A 264 2.32 17.59 -8.38
CA THR A 264 3.41 17.16 -7.49
C THR A 264 4.72 17.14 -8.27
N ASP A 265 5.70 17.94 -7.84
CA ASP A 265 7.08 17.90 -8.32
C ASP A 265 7.97 17.34 -7.21
N LYS A 266 8.68 16.25 -7.50
CA LYS A 266 9.46 15.51 -6.51
C LYS A 266 10.85 15.24 -7.03
N ASP A 267 11.85 15.80 -6.34
CA ASP A 267 13.26 15.53 -6.55
C ASP A 267 13.76 14.53 -5.52
N TYR A 268 14.54 13.59 -5.99
CA TYR A 268 15.24 12.62 -5.18
C TYR A 268 16.73 12.63 -5.52
N LEU A 269 17.58 12.74 -4.51
CA LEU A 269 19.03 12.60 -4.63
C LEU A 269 19.52 11.57 -3.62
N ASN A 270 20.30 10.60 -4.08
CA ASN A 270 21.04 9.68 -3.23
C ASN A 270 22.52 9.73 -3.61
N ALA A 271 23.35 10.03 -2.65
CA ALA A 271 24.81 9.94 -2.75
C ALA A 271 25.33 8.92 -1.75
N PHE A 272 26.10 7.94 -2.21
CA PHE A 272 26.69 6.90 -1.40
C PHE A 272 28.18 6.78 -1.70
N ALA A 273 28.99 6.66 -0.65
CA ALA A 273 30.41 6.36 -0.76
C ALA A 273 30.81 5.27 0.23
N GLU A 274 31.65 4.35 -0.23
CA GLU A 274 32.21 3.25 0.57
C GLU A 274 33.71 3.20 0.34
N PHE A 275 34.46 2.98 1.41
CA PHE A 275 35.89 2.68 1.40
C PHE A 275 36.12 1.38 2.16
N SER A 276 36.79 0.42 1.52
CA SER A 276 37.15 -0.85 2.14
C SER A 276 38.66 -1.07 2.07
N TYR A 277 39.25 -1.45 3.19
CA TYR A 277 40.68 -1.68 3.33
C TYR A 277 40.94 -3.11 3.84
N ASP A 278 41.71 -3.87 3.06
CA ASP A 278 42.16 -5.21 3.44
C ASP A 278 43.36 -5.07 4.40
N ILE A 279 43.15 -5.24 5.72
CA ILE A 279 44.14 -5.06 6.77
C ILE A 279 45.21 -6.16 6.66
N TRP A 280 44.72 -7.43 6.65
CA TRP A 280 45.51 -8.61 6.34
C TRP A 280 44.61 -9.69 5.74
N ASP A 281 45.18 -10.85 5.39
CA ASP A 281 44.44 -11.95 4.79
C ASP A 281 43.26 -12.39 5.67
N GLY A 282 42.08 -12.24 5.14
CA GLY A 282 40.80 -12.52 5.80
C GLY A 282 40.23 -11.40 6.65
N LEU A 283 40.98 -10.32 7.00
CA LEU A 283 40.44 -9.20 7.78
C LEU A 283 40.33 -7.93 6.97
N LYS A 284 39.11 -7.39 6.89
CA LYS A 284 38.76 -6.18 6.16
C LYS A 284 37.97 -5.21 7.03
N ILE A 285 38.33 -3.94 6.97
CA ILE A 285 37.50 -2.84 7.50
C ILE A 285 36.81 -2.12 6.35
N THR A 286 35.55 -1.78 6.54
CA THR A 286 34.75 -1.02 5.57
C THR A 286 34.10 0.16 6.29
N ALA A 287 34.21 1.35 5.73
CA ALA A 287 33.46 2.51 6.17
C ALA A 287 32.60 3.01 4.99
N ASN A 288 31.33 3.24 5.23
CA ASN A 288 30.44 3.81 4.22
C ASN A 288 29.58 4.93 4.78
N GLY A 289 29.06 5.75 3.88
CA GLY A 289 28.10 6.78 4.22
C GLY A 289 27.14 7.04 3.06
N SER A 290 25.91 7.39 3.40
CA SER A 290 24.90 7.83 2.45
C SER A 290 24.26 9.14 2.87
N TYR A 291 23.90 9.93 1.87
CA TYR A 291 23.15 11.16 2.00
C TYR A 291 21.99 11.17 1.03
N ASN A 292 20.78 11.11 1.58
CA ASN A 292 19.56 11.06 0.80
C ASN A 292 18.75 12.32 1.04
N ILE A 293 18.29 12.96 -0.03
CA ILE A 293 17.36 14.10 0.00
C ILE A 293 16.14 13.75 -0.81
N VAL A 294 14.97 14.07 -0.28
CA VAL A 294 13.71 14.11 -1.01
C VAL A 294 13.11 15.48 -0.83
N ASN A 295 12.96 16.22 -1.92
CA ASN A 295 12.18 17.46 -1.95
C ASN A 295 10.88 17.19 -2.70
N ARG A 296 9.76 17.57 -2.12
CA ARG A 296 8.45 17.47 -2.76
C ARG A 296 7.78 18.83 -2.67
N SER A 297 7.44 19.37 -3.82
CA SER A 297 6.60 20.55 -3.96
C SER A 297 5.23 20.12 -4.48
N TYR A 298 4.18 20.52 -3.81
CA TYR A 298 2.82 20.28 -4.23
C TYR A 298 2.10 21.60 -4.46
N LYS A 299 1.41 21.72 -5.61
CA LYS A 299 0.60 22.86 -5.97
C LYS A 299 -0.80 22.39 -6.32
N LEU A 300 -1.77 22.74 -5.53
CA LEU A 300 -3.18 22.49 -5.79
C LEU A 300 -3.84 23.84 -6.14
N TYR A 301 -4.13 24.02 -7.43
CA TYR A 301 -4.80 25.20 -7.93
C TYR A 301 -6.20 24.84 -8.41
N ARG A 302 -7.21 25.28 -7.68
CA ARG A 302 -8.61 24.95 -7.92
C ARG A 302 -9.31 26.21 -8.42
N LYS A 303 -9.66 26.21 -9.69
CA LYS A 303 -10.44 27.25 -10.33
C LYS A 303 -11.89 27.17 -9.83
N ASP A 304 -12.62 28.25 -9.91
CA ASP A 304 -14.07 28.26 -9.72
C ASP A 304 -14.80 27.77 -10.96
N LEU A 305 -16.04 27.32 -10.79
CA LEU A 305 -16.85 26.78 -11.86
C LEU A 305 -18.32 27.24 -11.70
N GLN A 306 -18.82 27.93 -12.69
CA GLN A 306 -20.23 28.17 -12.88
C GLN A 306 -20.78 27.10 -13.83
N TYR A 307 -21.56 26.15 -13.30
CA TYR A 307 -22.14 25.08 -14.12
C TYR A 307 -23.32 25.60 -14.95
N ASN A 308 -24.23 26.31 -14.30
CA ASN A 308 -25.44 26.91 -14.84
C ASN A 308 -25.89 28.04 -13.91
N ALA A 309 -27.05 28.65 -14.20
CA ALA A 309 -27.57 29.79 -13.42
C ALA A 309 -27.74 29.49 -11.91
N ASN A 310 -27.94 28.22 -11.53
CA ASN A 310 -28.30 27.81 -10.17
C ASN A 310 -27.15 27.13 -9.41
N LYS A 311 -26.05 26.72 -10.08
CA LYS A 311 -24.99 25.99 -9.47
C LYS A 311 -23.61 26.59 -9.75
N TYR A 312 -22.92 26.95 -8.67
CA TYR A 312 -21.56 27.48 -8.65
C TYR A 312 -20.74 26.82 -7.58
N ASP A 313 -19.53 26.44 -7.91
CA ASP A 313 -18.51 26.00 -6.96
C ASP A 313 -17.27 26.89 -7.03
N GLY A 314 -16.81 27.32 -5.88
CA GLY A 314 -15.69 28.24 -5.75
C GLY A 314 -15.46 28.63 -4.29
N PRO A 315 -14.70 29.66 -4.02
CA PRO A 315 -13.94 30.52 -4.92
C PRO A 315 -12.69 29.85 -5.49
N ILE A 316 -11.95 30.57 -6.35
CA ILE A 316 -10.60 30.14 -6.79
C ILE A 316 -9.68 30.01 -5.58
N ARG A 317 -8.96 28.90 -5.48
CA ARG A 317 -8.13 28.55 -4.32
C ARG A 317 -6.76 28.02 -4.76
N LEU A 318 -5.73 28.43 -4.03
CA LEU A 318 -4.37 27.94 -4.22
C LEU A 318 -3.81 27.45 -2.90
N THR A 319 -3.40 26.19 -2.89
CA THR A 319 -2.56 25.60 -1.83
C THR A 319 -1.20 25.28 -2.43
N LYS A 320 -0.13 25.67 -1.74
CA LYS A 320 1.24 25.21 -2.02
C LYS A 320 1.78 24.58 -0.76
N SER A 321 2.38 23.41 -0.88
CA SER A 321 3.13 22.81 0.21
C SER A 321 4.50 22.34 -0.24
N HIS A 322 5.45 22.36 0.68
CA HIS A 322 6.80 21.87 0.47
C HIS A 322 7.18 20.90 1.57
N THR A 323 7.74 19.77 1.19
CA THR A 323 8.27 18.76 2.11
C THR A 323 9.72 18.49 1.77
N LYS A 324 10.57 18.51 2.79
CA LYS A 324 11.98 18.17 2.65
C LYS A 324 12.36 17.08 3.64
N GLU A 325 12.84 15.97 3.11
CA GLU A 325 13.34 14.86 3.91
C GLU A 325 14.85 14.72 3.70
N ILE A 326 15.62 14.63 4.78
CA ILE A 326 17.05 14.37 4.71
C ILE A 326 17.35 13.16 5.58
N ARG A 327 18.02 12.18 4.99
CA ARG A 327 18.55 11.01 5.72
C ARG A 327 20.05 10.92 5.53
N ARG A 328 20.76 10.86 6.64
CA ARG A 328 22.20 10.67 6.70
C ARG A 328 22.49 9.39 7.41
N GLN A 329 23.27 8.51 6.79
CA GLN A 329 23.61 7.21 7.37
C GLN A 329 25.11 7.00 7.26
N GLY A 330 25.66 6.24 8.22
CA GLY A 330 27.06 5.84 8.19
C GLY A 330 27.24 4.49 8.88
N ASP A 331 28.10 3.66 8.30
CA ASP A 331 28.48 2.36 8.86
C ASP A 331 30.00 2.24 8.96
N ILE A 332 30.44 1.55 10.02
CA ILE A 332 31.80 1.02 10.15
C ILE A 332 31.68 -0.46 10.38
N LEU A 333 32.28 -1.26 9.51
CA LEU A 333 32.17 -2.72 9.49
C LEU A 333 33.55 -3.36 9.57
N LEU A 334 33.73 -4.31 10.46
CA LEU A 334 34.92 -5.16 10.53
C LEU A 334 34.52 -6.58 10.13
N ASN A 335 35.06 -7.08 9.04
CA ASN A 335 34.77 -8.39 8.49
C ASN A 335 35.99 -9.29 8.59
N TYR A 336 35.80 -10.51 9.10
CA TYR A 336 36.79 -11.57 9.09
C TYR A 336 36.25 -12.78 8.36
N ASP A 337 36.96 -13.25 7.33
CA ASP A 337 36.59 -14.39 6.49
C ASP A 337 37.79 -15.28 6.27
N LYS A 338 37.74 -16.50 6.82
CA LYS A 338 38.85 -17.44 6.67
C LYS A 338 38.40 -18.90 6.71
N THR A 339 39.02 -19.71 5.85
CA THR A 339 38.87 -21.17 5.86
C THR A 339 40.11 -21.81 6.45
N PHE A 340 39.91 -22.60 7.52
CA PHE A 340 40.96 -23.33 8.22
C PHE A 340 40.90 -24.80 7.83
N ALA A 341 42.08 -25.40 7.64
CA ALA A 341 42.26 -26.81 7.31
C ALA A 341 41.35 -27.27 6.13
N GLN A 342 40.96 -26.36 5.21
CA GLN A 342 40.06 -26.64 4.08
C GLN A 342 38.69 -27.23 4.47
N LYS A 343 38.28 -27.11 5.73
CA LYS A 343 37.10 -27.74 6.29
C LYS A 343 36.24 -26.80 7.13
N HIS A 344 36.86 -25.80 7.75
CA HIS A 344 36.21 -24.92 8.71
C HIS A 344 36.19 -23.50 8.15
N THR A 345 35.09 -23.04 7.62
CA THR A 345 34.93 -21.67 7.16
C THR A 345 34.26 -20.84 8.25
N VAL A 346 34.92 -19.76 8.67
CA VAL A 346 34.43 -18.80 9.67
C VAL A 346 34.27 -17.46 8.99
N ASN A 347 33.06 -16.88 9.07
CA ASN A 347 32.81 -15.48 8.71
C ASN A 347 32.33 -14.75 9.96
N ALA A 348 33.03 -13.73 10.39
CA ALA A 348 32.64 -12.88 11.50
C ALA A 348 32.50 -11.42 11.03
N LEU A 349 31.47 -10.75 11.51
CA LEU A 349 31.20 -9.34 11.26
C LEU A 349 30.93 -8.64 12.57
N ALA A 350 31.55 -7.51 12.80
CA ALA A 350 31.16 -6.54 13.82
C ALA A 350 30.90 -5.20 13.15
N GLY A 351 29.87 -4.50 13.56
CA GLY A 351 29.45 -3.27 12.92
C GLY A 351 28.86 -2.25 13.88
N PHE A 352 29.06 -0.99 13.51
CA PHE A 352 28.39 0.17 14.08
C PHE A 352 27.63 0.91 12.96
N HIS A 353 26.40 1.29 13.23
CA HIS A 353 25.54 2.06 12.33
C HIS A 353 25.02 3.31 13.02
N THR A 354 24.95 4.41 12.28
CA THR A 354 24.29 5.64 12.73
C THR A 354 23.38 6.18 11.64
N GLU A 355 22.21 6.66 12.04
CA GLU A 355 21.24 7.30 11.15
C GLU A 355 20.70 8.57 11.79
N LEU A 356 20.66 9.64 11.01
CA LEU A 356 19.98 10.90 11.32
C LEU A 356 18.96 11.19 10.23
N TYR A 357 17.73 11.39 10.62
CA TYR A 357 16.63 11.71 9.72
C TYR A 357 15.97 13.02 10.16
N SER A 358 15.71 13.91 9.20
CA SER A 358 14.93 15.13 9.40
C SER A 358 13.83 15.23 8.36
N TYR A 359 12.68 15.69 8.79
CA TYR A 359 11.49 15.95 7.99
C TYR A 359 11.03 17.37 8.27
N GLU A 360 10.93 18.19 7.23
CA GLU A 360 10.45 19.57 7.26
C GLU A 360 9.25 19.69 6.34
N TYR A 361 8.19 20.33 6.81
CA TYR A 361 6.95 20.55 6.07
C TYR A 361 6.51 22.00 6.26
N ASP A 362 6.13 22.64 5.14
CA ASP A 362 5.54 23.96 5.08
C ASP A 362 4.35 23.96 4.14
N ASP A 363 3.28 24.70 4.46
CA ASP A 363 2.19 24.97 3.55
C ASP A 363 1.71 26.40 3.61
N ALA A 364 1.09 26.86 2.51
CA ALA A 364 0.45 28.14 2.40
C ALA A 364 -0.84 28.01 1.57
N TYR A 365 -1.88 28.75 1.97
CA TYR A 365 -3.19 28.76 1.33
C TYR A 365 -3.70 30.19 1.16
N ARG A 366 -4.24 30.49 -0.04
CA ARG A 366 -5.06 31.67 -0.30
C ARG A 366 -6.24 31.32 -1.20
N GLN A 367 -7.26 32.16 -1.15
CA GLN A 367 -8.49 32.08 -1.96
C GLN A 367 -8.88 33.44 -2.51
N ASP A 368 -10.00 33.52 -3.22
CA ASP A 368 -10.57 34.75 -3.80
C ASP A 368 -9.59 35.47 -4.75
N PHE A 369 -9.07 34.70 -5.72
CA PHE A 369 -8.25 35.27 -6.80
C PHE A 369 -9.12 36.01 -7.78
N PRO A 370 -8.63 37.12 -8.37
CA PRO A 370 -9.41 37.99 -9.30
C PRO A 370 -9.68 37.31 -10.65
N SER A 371 -8.87 36.32 -11.03
CA SER A 371 -8.99 35.56 -12.29
C SER A 371 -8.28 34.24 -12.16
N SER A 372 -8.77 33.23 -12.89
CA SER A 372 -8.13 31.91 -13.00
C SER A 372 -6.75 31.93 -13.69
N ASP A 373 -6.36 33.04 -14.31
CA ASP A 373 -5.04 33.23 -14.91
C ASP A 373 -3.97 33.64 -13.88
N VAL A 374 -4.38 34.09 -12.70
CA VAL A 374 -3.48 34.50 -11.61
C VAL A 374 -3.15 33.31 -10.75
N THR A 375 -1.96 32.74 -10.90
CA THR A 375 -1.52 31.51 -10.23
C THR A 375 -0.46 31.75 -9.15
N ASP A 376 -0.11 33.00 -8.85
CA ASP A 376 0.81 33.34 -7.78
C ASP A 376 0.10 33.59 -6.46
N MET A 377 0.72 33.16 -5.36
CA MET A 377 0.13 33.24 -4.02
C MET A 377 -0.33 34.66 -3.66
N ASN A 378 0.43 35.68 -4.06
CA ASN A 378 0.12 37.08 -3.76
C ASN A 378 -1.11 37.63 -4.50
N GLY A 379 -1.60 36.93 -5.54
CA GLY A 379 -2.83 37.29 -6.26
C GLY A 379 -4.09 36.99 -5.47
N GLY A 380 -4.05 36.10 -4.50
CA GLY A 380 -5.21 35.77 -3.67
C GLY A 380 -5.41 36.73 -2.50
N SER A 381 -6.63 36.77 -1.98
CA SER A 381 -7.02 37.59 -0.82
C SER A 381 -6.17 37.22 0.41
N VAL A 382 -5.91 38.23 1.26
CA VAL A 382 -5.34 38.03 2.60
C VAL A 382 -6.40 37.55 3.60
N VAL A 383 -7.69 37.69 3.28
CA VAL A 383 -8.78 37.19 4.10
C VAL A 383 -8.85 35.66 3.95
N GLY A 384 -8.82 34.93 5.06
CA GLY A 384 -8.84 33.46 5.05
C GLY A 384 -7.51 32.81 4.68
N MET A 385 -6.41 33.58 4.55
CA MET A 385 -5.09 33.01 4.35
C MET A 385 -4.69 32.09 5.51
N ARG A 386 -4.00 31.01 5.19
CA ARG A 386 -3.48 30.05 6.18
C ARG A 386 -2.07 29.65 5.79
N ASN A 387 -1.28 29.35 6.81
CA ASN A 387 0.02 28.72 6.66
C ASN A 387 0.28 27.83 7.87
N SER A 388 1.01 26.76 7.67
CA SER A 388 1.53 25.93 8.76
C SER A 388 2.90 25.39 8.40
N GLY A 389 3.61 24.88 9.40
CA GLY A 389 4.88 24.22 9.18
C GLY A 389 5.39 23.57 10.46
N TYR A 390 6.20 22.53 10.28
CA TYR A 390 6.86 21.84 11.40
C TYR A 390 8.07 21.08 10.92
N THR A 391 8.98 20.83 11.88
CA THR A 391 10.16 19.98 11.69
C THR A 391 10.10 18.79 12.64
N ARG A 392 10.49 17.62 12.17
CA ARG A 392 10.64 16.39 12.95
C ARG A 392 12.00 15.79 12.72
N GLU A 393 12.59 15.23 13.77
CA GLU A 393 13.92 14.63 13.72
C GLU A 393 13.89 13.25 14.38
N LEU A 394 14.71 12.34 13.86
CA LEU A 394 14.91 11.00 14.40
C LEU A 394 16.40 10.65 14.32
N ALA A 395 16.94 10.14 15.41
CA ALA A 395 18.29 9.60 15.47
C ALA A 395 18.26 8.14 15.88
N MET A 396 19.11 7.33 15.25
CA MET A 396 19.29 5.92 15.59
C MET A 396 20.76 5.56 15.56
N ASN A 397 21.22 4.85 16.60
CA ASN A 397 22.55 4.26 16.66
C ASN A 397 22.40 2.75 16.88
N SER A 398 23.25 1.96 16.25
CA SER A 398 23.17 0.51 16.39
C SER A 398 24.56 -0.12 16.47
N VAL A 399 24.66 -1.17 17.25
CA VAL A 399 25.83 -2.07 17.30
C VAL A 399 25.36 -3.48 16.96
N PHE A 400 26.13 -4.19 16.14
CA PHE A 400 25.72 -5.51 15.73
C PHE A 400 26.93 -6.42 15.44
N SER A 401 26.71 -7.71 15.59
CA SER A 401 27.67 -8.73 15.21
C SER A 401 27.00 -9.92 14.57
N ARG A 402 27.72 -10.62 13.72
CA ARG A 402 27.32 -11.87 13.08
C ARG A 402 28.48 -12.84 13.06
N LEU A 403 28.22 -14.08 13.40
CA LEU A 403 29.15 -15.19 13.26
C LEU A 403 28.49 -16.26 12.39
N LYS A 404 29.15 -16.64 11.29
CA LYS A 404 28.82 -17.79 10.47
C LYS A 404 29.92 -18.84 10.58
N TYR A 405 29.50 -20.08 10.72
CA TYR A 405 30.39 -21.23 10.73
C TYR A 405 29.88 -22.29 9.76
N ASN A 406 30.74 -22.74 8.88
CA ASN A 406 30.46 -23.81 7.93
C ASN A 406 31.52 -24.89 8.05
N TYR A 407 31.08 -26.13 8.30
CA TYR A 407 31.92 -27.29 8.34
C TYR A 407 31.69 -28.19 7.12
N ARG A 408 32.65 -28.21 6.20
CA ARG A 408 32.65 -29.05 4.99
C ARG A 408 31.39 -28.97 4.15
N ASP A 409 30.70 -27.84 4.16
CA ASP A 409 29.39 -27.69 3.52
C ASP A 409 28.31 -28.69 4.00
N LYS A 410 28.53 -29.36 5.13
CA LYS A 410 27.62 -30.32 5.76
C LYS A 410 26.77 -29.61 6.83
N TYR A 411 27.43 -28.91 7.76
CA TYR A 411 26.79 -28.22 8.89
C TYR A 411 27.06 -26.74 8.81
N LEU A 412 25.96 -25.99 8.77
CA LEU A 412 25.99 -24.51 8.71
C LEU A 412 25.34 -23.96 9.97
N PHE A 413 25.98 -22.99 10.58
CA PHE A 413 25.47 -22.29 11.75
C PHE A 413 25.65 -20.78 11.56
N GLU A 414 24.65 -19.99 11.98
CA GLU A 414 24.73 -18.54 12.01
C GLU A 414 24.14 -18.00 13.32
N ALA A 415 24.84 -17.06 13.95
CA ALA A 415 24.38 -16.31 15.11
C ALA A 415 24.54 -14.84 14.85
N ASN A 416 23.50 -14.06 15.15
CA ASN A 416 23.51 -12.61 15.06
C ASN A 416 23.02 -12.01 16.38
N VAL A 417 23.57 -10.88 16.74
CA VAL A 417 23.04 -10.01 17.79
C VAL A 417 23.11 -8.56 17.34
N ARG A 418 22.03 -7.84 17.56
CA ARG A 418 21.94 -6.41 17.26
C ARG A 418 21.30 -5.66 18.41
N GLY A 419 21.91 -4.53 18.79
CA GLY A 419 21.35 -3.53 19.69
C GLY A 419 21.04 -2.26 18.89
N ASP A 420 19.80 -1.82 18.91
CA ASP A 420 19.33 -0.59 18.28
C ASP A 420 18.90 0.42 19.35
N GLY A 421 19.45 1.63 19.31
CA GLY A 421 19.06 2.74 20.18
C GLY A 421 18.37 3.84 19.37
N SER A 422 17.15 4.22 19.77
CA SER A 422 16.31 5.19 19.07
C SER A 422 15.95 6.39 19.93
N SER A 423 15.99 7.59 19.34
CA SER A 423 15.50 8.82 19.98
C SER A 423 13.97 8.87 20.15
N ARG A 424 13.22 7.93 19.55
CA ARG A 424 11.76 7.82 19.74
C ARG A 424 11.35 7.41 21.15
N PHE A 425 12.27 6.83 21.92
CA PHE A 425 11.97 6.31 23.24
C PHE A 425 12.67 7.12 24.32
N ALA A 426 12.04 7.20 25.50
CA ALA A 426 12.60 7.85 26.65
C ALA A 426 13.90 7.19 27.13
N GLU A 427 14.68 7.88 27.93
CA GLU A 427 15.87 7.34 28.56
C GLU A 427 15.51 6.08 29.37
N GLY A 428 16.29 5.02 29.21
CA GLY A 428 15.97 3.68 29.78
C GLY A 428 15.30 2.74 28.80
N ASN A 429 14.46 3.21 27.88
CA ASN A 429 13.75 2.41 26.88
C ASN A 429 14.32 2.52 25.46
N ARG A 430 15.37 3.34 25.28
CA ARG A 430 15.98 3.62 23.94
C ARG A 430 16.57 2.39 23.28
N TRP A 431 17.20 1.49 24.04
CA TRP A 431 17.92 0.37 23.51
C TRP A 431 17.09 -0.91 23.49
N GLY A 432 16.92 -1.50 22.31
CA GLY A 432 16.38 -2.84 22.09
C GLY A 432 17.46 -3.80 21.64
N TRP A 433 17.48 -5.03 22.19
CA TRP A 433 18.41 -6.10 21.79
C TRP A 433 17.69 -7.23 21.07
N PHE A 434 18.20 -7.63 19.92
CA PHE A 434 17.55 -8.52 18.97
C PHE A 434 18.51 -9.63 18.54
N PRO A 435 18.56 -10.76 19.29
CA PRO A 435 19.35 -11.92 18.91
C PRO A 435 18.63 -12.75 17.84
N SER A 436 19.41 -13.45 16.99
CA SER A 436 18.90 -14.46 16.07
C SER A 436 19.93 -15.57 15.81
N PHE A 437 19.41 -16.78 15.54
CA PHE A 437 20.19 -17.96 15.27
C PHE A 437 19.59 -18.75 14.12
N SER A 438 20.43 -19.38 13.31
CA SER A 438 19.99 -20.38 12.34
C SER A 438 20.99 -21.51 12.23
N GLY A 439 20.48 -22.68 11.90
CA GLY A 439 21.29 -23.85 11.63
C GLY A 439 20.75 -24.61 10.43
N ALA A 440 21.66 -25.24 9.68
CA ALA A 440 21.29 -26.09 8.56
C ALA A 440 22.19 -27.29 8.46
N TRP A 441 21.59 -28.39 8.00
CA TRP A 441 22.28 -29.65 7.72
C TRP A 441 22.02 -30.04 6.27
N ARG A 442 23.09 -30.10 5.47
CA ARG A 442 23.04 -30.57 4.09
C ARG A 442 23.26 -32.06 4.07
N ILE A 443 22.17 -32.82 4.05
CA ILE A 443 22.13 -34.27 4.18
C ILE A 443 22.85 -34.96 3.02
N THR A 444 22.69 -34.45 1.82
CA THR A 444 23.30 -35.01 0.60
C THR A 444 24.81 -34.91 0.56
N ASN A 445 25.45 -34.11 1.41
CA ASN A 445 26.91 -34.06 1.54
C ASN A 445 27.47 -35.06 2.55
N GLU A 446 26.61 -35.89 3.18
CA GLU A 446 27.04 -36.91 4.12
C GLU A 446 27.58 -38.14 3.40
N ASP A 447 28.64 -38.75 3.96
CA ASP A 447 29.35 -39.86 3.35
C ASP A 447 28.44 -41.12 3.21
N PHE A 448 27.41 -41.26 4.06
CA PHE A 448 26.44 -42.35 4.00
C PHE A 448 25.34 -42.13 2.93
N VAL A 449 25.24 -40.94 2.34
CA VAL A 449 24.28 -40.61 1.27
C VAL A 449 24.96 -40.60 -0.10
N LEU A 450 26.23 -40.19 -0.15
CA LEU A 450 26.96 -40.07 -1.40
C LEU A 450 27.05 -41.41 -2.14
N GLY A 451 26.68 -41.42 -3.44
CA GLY A 451 26.70 -42.61 -4.28
C GLY A 451 25.56 -43.61 -4.05
N THR A 452 24.56 -43.27 -3.23
CA THR A 452 23.38 -44.11 -3.05
C THR A 452 22.30 -43.79 -4.11
N ALA A 453 21.37 -44.74 -4.31
CA ALA A 453 20.20 -44.51 -5.19
C ALA A 453 19.34 -43.31 -4.73
N PHE A 454 19.34 -42.99 -3.44
CA PHE A 454 18.71 -41.77 -2.94
C PHE A 454 19.35 -40.53 -3.53
N ASN A 455 20.68 -40.44 -3.59
CA ASN A 455 21.40 -39.28 -4.11
C ASN A 455 21.31 -39.15 -5.64
N GLU A 456 20.96 -40.20 -6.37
CA GLU A 456 20.65 -40.11 -7.81
C GLU A 456 19.35 -39.36 -8.06
N VAL A 457 18.39 -39.51 -7.16
CA VAL A 457 17.08 -38.83 -7.25
C VAL A 457 17.13 -37.46 -6.55
N VAL A 458 17.62 -37.44 -5.29
CA VAL A 458 17.72 -36.23 -4.47
C VAL A 458 19.17 -35.74 -4.51
N THR A 459 19.45 -34.85 -5.46
CA THR A 459 20.83 -34.40 -5.74
C THR A 459 21.34 -33.35 -4.78
N ASP A 460 20.44 -32.57 -4.15
CA ASP A 460 20.72 -31.71 -3.00
C ASP A 460 19.54 -31.75 -2.02
N MET A 461 19.84 -31.92 -0.73
CA MET A 461 18.84 -31.82 0.33
C MET A 461 19.46 -31.16 1.56
N LYS A 462 18.80 -30.07 1.97
CA LYS A 462 19.21 -29.29 3.14
C LYS A 462 17.99 -29.07 4.04
N VAL A 463 18.09 -29.45 5.29
CA VAL A 463 17.14 -29.12 6.36
C VAL A 463 17.67 -27.94 7.13
N ARG A 464 16.84 -26.93 7.35
CA ARG A 464 17.22 -25.71 8.07
C ARG A 464 16.17 -25.32 9.11
N GLY A 465 16.64 -24.70 10.18
CA GLY A 465 15.81 -24.07 11.19
C GLY A 465 16.35 -22.72 11.58
N SER A 466 15.47 -21.80 11.91
CA SER A 466 15.83 -20.45 12.36
C SER A 466 14.93 -20.00 13.51
N TRP A 467 15.51 -19.18 14.37
CA TRP A 467 14.83 -18.44 15.41
C TRP A 467 15.45 -17.05 15.52
N GLY A 468 14.64 -16.03 15.68
CA GLY A 468 15.18 -14.69 15.89
C GLY A 468 14.14 -13.68 16.32
N MET A 469 14.65 -12.58 16.85
CA MET A 469 13.88 -11.44 17.31
C MET A 469 14.27 -10.21 16.50
N LEU A 470 13.26 -9.42 16.10
CA LEU A 470 13.42 -8.13 15.43
C LEU A 470 12.60 -7.07 16.18
N GLY A 471 13.11 -5.85 16.23
CA GLY A 471 12.41 -4.71 16.80
C GLY A 471 11.66 -3.91 15.74
N ASN A 472 10.64 -3.17 16.15
CA ASN A 472 10.02 -2.12 15.36
C ASN A 472 9.84 -0.89 16.24
N GLN A 473 10.20 0.28 15.70
CA GLN A 473 10.06 1.58 16.36
C GLN A 473 8.98 2.48 15.76
N GLN A 474 8.27 2.00 14.72
CA GLN A 474 7.36 2.85 13.97
C GLN A 474 6.03 3.03 14.72
N ILE A 475 5.81 4.23 15.21
CA ILE A 475 4.62 4.65 15.94
C ILE A 475 3.93 5.72 15.10
N GLY A 476 3.28 5.32 14.01
CA GLY A 476 2.65 6.27 13.09
C GLY A 476 3.56 7.46 12.77
N ASN A 477 3.00 8.66 12.81
CA ASN A 477 3.71 9.92 12.55
C ASN A 477 4.26 10.59 13.83
N ASP A 478 4.17 9.97 15.01
CA ASP A 478 4.70 10.53 16.24
C ASP A 478 6.20 10.20 16.41
N TYR A 479 7.00 11.24 16.46
CA TYR A 479 8.46 11.15 16.66
C TYR A 479 8.86 11.29 18.13
N TYR A 480 7.92 11.76 18.98
CA TYR A 480 8.14 12.04 20.39
C TYR A 480 6.98 11.51 21.25
N PRO A 481 6.69 10.19 21.18
CA PRO A 481 5.51 9.61 21.81
C PRO A 481 5.53 9.63 23.33
N TYR A 482 6.66 9.99 23.94
CA TYR A 482 6.87 10.07 25.38
C TYR A 482 6.90 11.51 25.93
N ILE A 483 6.79 12.54 25.05
CA ILE A 483 6.84 13.95 25.45
C ILE A 483 5.44 14.55 25.39
N ASN A 484 4.92 14.98 26.52
CA ASN A 484 3.68 15.76 26.57
C ASN A 484 3.89 17.15 25.98
N THR A 485 3.04 17.53 25.05
CA THR A 485 3.07 18.83 24.37
C THR A 485 1.84 19.66 24.70
N TYR A 486 1.96 20.98 24.54
CA TYR A 486 0.86 21.91 24.74
C TYR A 486 0.45 22.54 23.42
N ALA A 487 -0.85 22.50 23.12
CA ALA A 487 -1.42 23.30 22.04
C ALA A 487 -1.53 24.75 22.51
N THR A 488 -0.84 25.66 21.82
CA THR A 488 -0.77 27.09 22.17
C THR A 488 -1.85 27.95 21.53
N ASN A 489 -2.77 27.32 20.77
CA ASN A 489 -3.88 27.97 20.08
C ASN A 489 -5.24 27.73 20.77
N ALA A 490 -5.22 27.22 22.00
CA ALA A 490 -6.44 27.06 22.78
C ALA A 490 -7.08 28.43 23.02
N LYS A 491 -8.37 28.53 22.72
CA LYS A 491 -9.13 29.78 22.84
C LYS A 491 -10.18 29.63 23.94
N TYR A 492 -10.23 30.59 24.88
CA TYR A 492 -11.24 30.65 25.90
C TYR A 492 -11.82 32.05 25.97
N PRO A 493 -13.14 32.23 26.10
CA PRO A 493 -13.75 33.53 26.22
C PRO A 493 -13.65 34.02 27.69
N PHE A 494 -12.92 35.11 27.89
CA PHE A 494 -12.90 35.87 29.13
C PHE A 494 -13.50 37.24 28.88
N ASP A 495 -14.49 37.64 29.66
CA ASP A 495 -15.15 38.95 29.61
C ASP A 495 -15.55 39.33 28.15
N ASN A 496 -16.25 38.44 27.49
CA ASN A 496 -16.65 38.53 26.07
C ASN A 496 -15.51 38.74 25.07
N LYS A 497 -14.26 38.50 25.46
CA LYS A 497 -13.10 38.52 24.57
C LYS A 497 -12.47 37.14 24.46
N VAL A 498 -12.11 36.73 23.27
CA VAL A 498 -11.39 35.48 23.04
C VAL A 498 -9.93 35.69 23.45
N SER A 499 -9.48 34.97 24.47
CA SER A 499 -8.09 34.96 24.90
C SER A 499 -7.40 33.69 24.47
N GLY A 500 -6.17 33.78 23.98
CA GLY A 500 -5.31 32.65 23.65
C GLY A 500 -4.76 32.04 24.96
N GLY A 501 -4.63 30.72 24.94
CA GLY A 501 -4.05 29.96 26.06
C GLY A 501 -3.30 28.73 25.56
N ALA A 502 -2.69 28.00 26.47
CA ALA A 502 -2.05 26.72 26.20
C ALA A 502 -2.79 25.61 26.95
N VAL A 503 -3.01 24.47 26.27
CA VAL A 503 -3.66 23.32 26.87
C VAL A 503 -2.93 22.05 26.47
N GLN A 504 -2.75 21.14 27.42
CA GLN A 504 -2.29 19.79 27.10
C GLN A 504 -3.46 19.01 26.48
N THR A 505 -3.26 18.48 25.26
CA THR A 505 -4.32 17.78 24.52
C THR A 505 -4.20 16.27 24.57
N GLU A 506 -3.05 15.77 24.99
CA GLU A 506 -2.72 14.34 25.03
C GLU A 506 -2.02 14.01 26.36
N ASN A 507 -2.24 12.81 26.86
CA ASN A 507 -1.45 12.25 27.94
C ASN A 507 -0.55 11.14 27.38
N LYS A 508 0.76 11.39 27.36
CA LYS A 508 1.78 10.46 26.84
C LYS A 508 2.51 9.80 27.99
N ILE A 509 2.77 8.51 27.86
CA ILE A 509 3.49 7.73 28.87
C ILE A 509 4.96 7.56 28.47
N GLN A 510 5.83 7.53 29.50
CA GLN A 510 7.29 7.42 29.28
C GLN A 510 7.75 5.98 29.01
N ASP A 511 6.93 4.99 29.33
CA ASP A 511 7.29 3.57 29.26
C ASP A 511 7.15 2.96 27.87
N ILE A 512 6.78 3.77 26.88
CA ILE A 512 6.74 3.34 25.47
C ILE A 512 8.11 2.82 25.04
N SER A 513 8.10 1.63 24.43
CA SER A 513 9.30 0.93 24.02
C SER A 513 9.11 0.20 22.66
N TRP A 514 10.12 -0.56 22.28
CA TRP A 514 10.14 -1.32 21.05
C TRP A 514 9.03 -2.38 20.97
N GLU A 515 8.32 -2.42 19.84
CA GLU A 515 7.59 -3.63 19.45
C GLU A 515 8.59 -4.74 19.13
N LYS A 516 8.28 -5.98 19.50
CA LYS A 516 9.17 -7.15 19.31
C LYS A 516 8.49 -8.22 18.49
N THR A 517 9.07 -8.54 17.36
CA THR A 517 8.63 -9.67 16.51
C THR A 517 9.59 -10.83 16.69
N THR A 518 9.09 -11.91 17.25
CA THR A 518 9.81 -13.20 17.37
C THR A 518 9.33 -14.12 16.27
N THR A 519 10.26 -14.60 15.46
CA THR A 519 9.99 -15.52 14.35
C THR A 519 10.79 -16.80 14.57
N TRP A 520 10.17 -17.97 14.38
CA TRP A 520 10.86 -19.22 14.20
C TRP A 520 10.31 -19.96 12.98
N GLY A 521 11.15 -20.72 12.32
CA GLY A 521 10.78 -21.48 11.13
C GLY A 521 11.64 -22.71 10.95
N ALA A 522 11.11 -23.67 10.21
CA ALA A 522 11.81 -24.86 9.76
C ALA A 522 11.52 -25.09 8.28
N ALA A 523 12.53 -25.47 7.53
CA ALA A 523 12.39 -25.69 6.10
C ALA A 523 13.23 -26.85 5.60
N VAL A 524 12.78 -27.39 4.46
CA VAL A 524 13.52 -28.38 3.67
C VAL A 524 13.67 -27.83 2.26
N ASP A 525 14.91 -27.67 1.84
CA ASP A 525 15.28 -27.33 0.47
C ASP A 525 15.77 -28.59 -0.23
N MET A 526 15.22 -28.92 -1.38
CA MET A 526 15.57 -30.13 -2.15
C MET A 526 15.78 -29.78 -3.64
N THR A 527 16.74 -30.46 -4.25
CA THR A 527 16.87 -30.54 -5.71
C THR A 527 16.70 -31.99 -6.15
N LEU A 528 15.72 -32.22 -7.02
CA LEU A 528 15.42 -33.55 -7.51
C LEU A 528 15.88 -33.64 -8.97
N PHE A 529 16.59 -34.73 -9.32
CA PHE A 529 17.08 -35.04 -10.68
C PHE A 529 17.94 -33.92 -11.31
N ASN A 530 18.55 -33.03 -10.52
CA ASN A 530 19.21 -31.78 -10.95
C ASN A 530 18.30 -30.81 -11.75
N GLU A 531 17.00 -31.02 -11.76
CA GLU A 531 16.04 -30.26 -12.58
C GLU A 531 14.97 -29.54 -11.75
N LEU A 532 14.44 -30.19 -10.70
CA LEU A 532 13.34 -29.68 -9.89
C LEU A 532 13.83 -29.24 -8.51
N GLN A 533 13.75 -27.95 -8.24
CA GLN A 533 14.00 -27.37 -6.92
C GLN A 533 12.67 -27.26 -6.18
N VAL A 534 12.66 -27.70 -4.93
CA VAL A 534 11.50 -27.69 -4.03
C VAL A 534 11.92 -27.09 -2.69
N THR A 535 11.22 -26.08 -2.23
CA THR A 535 11.35 -25.57 -0.86
C THR A 535 10.01 -25.69 -0.16
N LEU A 536 10.02 -26.32 1.01
CA LEU A 536 8.89 -26.40 1.93
C LEU A 536 9.30 -25.71 3.22
N GLU A 537 8.53 -24.71 3.64
CA GLU A 537 8.84 -23.93 4.84
C GLU A 537 7.61 -23.72 5.69
N TYR A 538 7.73 -24.01 6.99
CA TYR A 538 6.78 -23.61 8.02
C TYR A 538 7.35 -22.45 8.83
N TYR A 539 6.53 -21.43 9.09
CA TYR A 539 6.91 -20.29 9.92
C TYR A 539 5.86 -19.97 10.99
N ASN A 540 6.33 -19.41 12.10
CA ASN A 540 5.50 -18.83 13.15
C ASN A 540 6.13 -17.51 13.57
N ARG A 541 5.36 -16.43 13.46
CA ARG A 541 5.77 -15.06 13.71
C ARG A 541 4.84 -14.45 14.73
N LYS A 542 5.36 -14.10 15.90
CA LYS A 542 4.62 -13.47 16.99
C LYS A 542 5.16 -12.07 17.22
N THR A 543 4.31 -11.05 17.05
CA THR A 543 4.60 -9.66 17.40
C THR A 543 3.95 -9.35 18.73
N THR A 544 4.73 -8.80 19.66
CA THR A 544 4.30 -8.40 21.01
C THR A 544 4.70 -6.96 21.28
N GLY A 545 4.02 -6.31 22.22
CA GLY A 545 4.25 -4.90 22.52
C GLY A 545 3.83 -4.00 21.37
N ILE A 546 2.82 -4.41 20.58
CA ILE A 546 2.25 -3.56 19.53
C ILE A 546 1.66 -2.32 20.19
N LEU A 547 2.04 -1.17 19.68
CA LEU A 547 1.53 0.11 20.15
C LEU A 547 0.08 0.28 19.74
N MET A 548 -0.78 0.40 20.74
CA MET A 548 -2.21 0.60 20.57
C MET A 548 -2.69 1.77 21.43
N GLN A 549 -3.70 2.47 20.94
CA GLN A 549 -4.40 3.46 21.75
C GLN A 549 -5.28 2.74 22.76
N VAL A 550 -5.00 2.96 24.04
CA VAL A 550 -5.81 2.46 25.14
C VAL A 550 -6.91 3.48 25.40
N ASN A 551 -8.16 3.07 25.16
CA ASN A 551 -9.32 3.91 25.44
C ASN A 551 -9.55 4.03 26.93
N VAL A 552 -9.87 5.23 27.39
CA VAL A 552 -10.17 5.53 28.78
C VAL A 552 -11.57 6.16 28.89
N PRO A 553 -12.23 6.10 30.05
CA PRO A 553 -13.50 6.79 30.24
C PRO A 553 -13.39 8.30 29.95
N ASN A 554 -14.44 8.89 29.38
CA ASN A 554 -14.46 10.34 29.06
C ASN A 554 -14.18 11.25 30.28
N THR A 555 -14.39 10.76 31.49
CA THR A 555 -14.05 11.45 32.75
C THR A 555 -12.55 11.60 32.96
N TYR A 556 -11.71 10.89 32.23
CA TYR A 556 -10.27 11.02 32.26
C TYR A 556 -9.77 12.35 31.65
N GLY A 557 -10.58 12.97 30.80
CA GLY A 557 -10.28 14.27 30.17
C GLY A 557 -9.37 14.22 28.94
N TYR A 558 -8.93 13.03 28.52
CA TYR A 558 -8.15 12.79 27.30
C TYR A 558 -8.74 11.62 26.52
N PRO A 559 -8.56 11.55 25.19
CA PRO A 559 -9.14 10.49 24.35
C PRO A 559 -8.52 9.11 24.58
N GLY A 560 -7.48 9.00 25.37
CA GLY A 560 -6.71 7.79 25.62
C GLY A 560 -5.21 8.07 25.62
N TYR A 561 -4.42 7.02 25.70
CA TYR A 561 -2.96 7.09 25.59
C TYR A 561 -2.43 5.89 24.80
N TRP A 562 -1.24 6.02 24.24
CA TRP A 562 -0.58 4.94 23.52
C TRP A 562 0.23 4.08 24.49
N ASP A 563 0.15 2.75 24.33
CA ASP A 563 0.89 1.79 25.15
C ASP A 563 1.23 0.51 24.37
N ASN A 564 2.26 -0.20 24.80
CA ASN A 564 2.76 -1.45 24.20
C ASN A 564 1.96 -2.67 24.68
N VAL A 565 0.67 -2.75 24.39
CA VAL A 565 -0.26 -3.75 24.95
C VAL A 565 -0.75 -4.80 23.93
N GLY A 566 -0.60 -4.52 22.64
CA GLY A 566 -1.09 -5.40 21.59
C GLY A 566 -0.18 -6.59 21.34
N ALA A 567 -0.77 -7.71 20.89
CA ALA A 567 -0.02 -8.86 20.40
C ALA A 567 -0.78 -9.58 19.28
N MET A 568 -0.03 -10.06 18.28
CA MET A 568 -0.58 -10.74 17.11
C MET A 568 0.36 -11.86 16.66
N ARG A 569 -0.20 -12.91 16.08
CA ARG A 569 0.52 -14.05 15.52
C ARG A 569 0.14 -14.27 14.06
N ASN A 570 1.15 -14.52 13.22
CA ASN A 570 1.00 -15.06 11.87
C ASN A 570 1.77 -16.36 11.76
N GLN A 571 1.15 -17.40 11.24
CA GLN A 571 1.78 -18.69 11.04
C GLN A 571 1.30 -19.32 9.75
N GLY A 572 2.18 -20.07 9.08
CA GLY A 572 1.82 -20.60 7.79
C GLY A 572 2.80 -21.57 7.19
N LEU A 573 2.43 -22.04 6.01
CA LEU A 573 3.22 -22.92 5.17
C LEU A 573 3.51 -22.21 3.83
N GLU A 574 4.76 -22.25 3.42
CA GLU A 574 5.21 -21.79 2.11
C GLU A 574 5.77 -22.95 1.30
N VAL A 575 5.38 -23.01 0.02
CA VAL A 575 5.89 -23.96 -0.95
C VAL A 575 6.43 -23.19 -2.14
N SER A 576 7.67 -23.47 -2.53
CA SER A 576 8.26 -22.92 -3.74
C SER A 576 8.77 -24.06 -4.61
N LEU A 577 8.45 -23.96 -5.91
CA LEU A 577 8.88 -24.93 -6.92
C LEU A 577 9.57 -24.17 -8.06
N ALA A 578 10.72 -24.69 -8.52
CA ALA A 578 11.36 -24.22 -9.73
C ALA A 578 11.84 -25.43 -10.53
N TRP A 579 11.40 -25.53 -11.75
CA TRP A 579 11.76 -26.63 -12.65
C TRP A 579 12.23 -26.08 -13.98
N HIS A 580 13.32 -26.64 -14.49
CA HIS A 580 13.82 -26.31 -15.81
C HIS A 580 14.30 -27.58 -16.51
N LYS A 581 13.95 -27.68 -17.77
CA LYS A 581 14.31 -28.82 -18.59
C LYS A 581 14.55 -28.41 -20.03
N THR A 582 15.57 -28.98 -20.63
CA THR A 582 15.83 -28.85 -22.07
C THR A 582 15.43 -30.14 -22.77
N LEU A 583 14.50 -30.05 -23.72
CA LEU A 583 14.00 -31.14 -24.55
C LEU A 583 14.37 -30.84 -26.01
N GLY A 584 15.46 -31.39 -26.47
CA GLY A 584 16.00 -31.08 -27.82
C GLY A 584 16.35 -29.59 -27.91
N GLU A 585 15.69 -28.87 -28.83
CA GLU A 585 15.87 -27.40 -29.00
C GLU A 585 14.95 -26.54 -28.10
N VAL A 586 14.07 -27.17 -27.35
CA VAL A 586 13.10 -26.47 -26.50
C VAL A 586 13.58 -26.42 -25.04
N GLN A 587 13.69 -25.22 -24.46
CA GLN A 587 13.93 -25.00 -23.05
C GLN A 587 12.62 -24.66 -22.35
N LEU A 588 12.26 -25.44 -21.34
CA LEU A 588 11.07 -25.24 -20.54
C LEU A 588 11.45 -24.79 -19.12
N ASN A 589 10.74 -23.79 -18.62
CA ASN A 589 10.92 -23.30 -17.26
C ASN A 589 9.55 -23.20 -16.58
N PHE A 590 9.47 -23.68 -15.37
CA PHE A 590 8.33 -23.49 -14.47
C PHE A 590 8.84 -22.95 -13.15
N ALA A 591 8.21 -21.91 -12.63
CA ALA A 591 8.41 -21.43 -11.28
C ALA A 591 7.06 -21.18 -10.64
N GLY A 592 6.86 -21.66 -9.41
CA GLY A 592 5.60 -21.51 -8.69
C GLY A 592 5.84 -21.31 -7.21
N ASN A 593 4.96 -20.53 -6.58
CA ASN A 593 4.92 -20.42 -5.12
C ASN A 593 3.45 -20.49 -4.65
N PHE A 594 3.31 -21.00 -3.44
CA PHE A 594 2.04 -21.08 -2.73
C PHE A 594 2.30 -20.78 -1.24
N THR A 595 1.45 -19.93 -0.66
CA THR A 595 1.50 -19.60 0.76
C THR A 595 0.13 -19.77 1.39
N TYR A 596 0.09 -20.48 2.51
CA TYR A 596 -1.03 -20.47 3.44
C TYR A 596 -0.63 -19.65 4.68
N ASN A 597 -1.46 -18.68 5.07
CA ASN A 597 -1.23 -17.85 6.26
C ASN A 597 -2.47 -17.83 7.15
N LYS A 598 -2.24 -18.02 8.46
CA LYS A 598 -3.25 -17.83 9.51
C LYS A 598 -2.81 -16.68 10.40
N ASN A 599 -3.62 -15.60 10.41
CA ASN A 599 -3.49 -14.47 11.30
C ASN A 599 -4.35 -14.64 12.55
N GLU A 600 -3.87 -14.20 13.73
CA GLU A 600 -4.59 -14.29 15.00
C GLU A 600 -4.17 -13.20 15.97
N ILE A 601 -5.15 -12.46 16.50
CA ILE A 601 -4.96 -11.49 17.59
C ILE A 601 -4.75 -12.25 18.90
N LEU A 602 -3.68 -11.94 19.62
CA LEU A 602 -3.36 -12.55 20.91
C LEU A 602 -3.68 -11.64 22.09
N SER A 603 -3.64 -10.32 21.89
CA SER A 603 -3.96 -9.33 22.92
C SER A 603 -4.39 -8.01 22.25
N LEU A 604 -5.37 -7.36 22.86
CA LEU A 604 -5.85 -6.01 22.54
C LEU A 604 -5.71 -5.06 23.75
N GLY A 605 -4.78 -5.37 24.65
CA GLY A 605 -4.60 -4.61 25.90
C GLY A 605 -5.58 -5.02 26.99
N ASN A 606 -6.35 -4.06 27.47
CA ASN A 606 -7.32 -4.23 28.56
C ASN A 606 -8.72 -4.63 28.07
N VAL A 607 -8.90 -4.92 26.79
CA VAL A 607 -10.18 -5.33 26.20
C VAL A 607 -9.97 -6.57 25.34
N ASP A 608 -10.99 -7.44 25.30
CA ASP A 608 -10.97 -8.63 24.44
C ASP A 608 -11.58 -8.39 23.06
N VAL A 609 -12.36 -7.31 22.92
CA VAL A 609 -13.11 -6.99 21.70
C VAL A 609 -13.11 -5.49 21.45
N GLN A 610 -12.82 -5.12 20.21
CA GLN A 610 -13.02 -3.78 19.67
C GLN A 610 -13.89 -3.88 18.41
N LYS A 611 -15.02 -3.20 18.40
CA LYS A 611 -15.97 -3.17 17.27
C LYS A 611 -15.87 -1.84 16.55
N ASP A 612 -15.82 -1.90 15.25
CA ASP A 612 -15.99 -0.76 14.36
C ASP A 612 -17.31 -0.93 13.59
N SER A 613 -17.68 -0.01 12.72
CA SER A 613 -18.93 -0.04 11.95
C SER A 613 -19.09 -1.33 11.13
N ARG A 614 -18.02 -1.86 10.55
CA ARG A 614 -18.00 -2.98 9.62
C ARG A 614 -17.06 -4.11 10.01
N THR A 615 -16.14 -3.86 10.95
CA THR A 615 -15.10 -4.81 11.34
C THR A 615 -15.06 -5.03 12.84
N ILE A 616 -14.48 -6.17 13.21
CA ILE A 616 -14.25 -6.53 14.60
C ILE A 616 -12.79 -6.94 14.78
N ARG A 617 -12.20 -6.53 15.90
CA ARG A 617 -10.96 -7.06 16.43
C ARG A 617 -11.29 -7.81 17.70
N MET A 618 -11.02 -9.09 17.73
CA MET A 618 -11.35 -9.97 18.84
C MET A 618 -10.17 -10.89 19.10
N VAL A 619 -9.81 -11.06 20.36
CA VAL A 619 -8.76 -12.01 20.77
C VAL A 619 -9.10 -13.41 20.29
N GLY A 620 -8.14 -14.11 19.71
CA GLY A 620 -8.29 -15.44 19.10
C GLY A 620 -8.86 -15.43 17.67
N LYS A 621 -9.16 -14.27 17.08
CA LYS A 621 -9.66 -14.13 15.71
C LYS A 621 -8.69 -13.36 14.83
N GLU A 622 -8.97 -13.31 13.53
CA GLU A 622 -8.21 -12.58 12.53
C GLU A 622 -8.33 -11.06 12.74
N PHE A 623 -7.28 -10.33 12.40
CA PHE A 623 -7.26 -8.87 12.52
C PHE A 623 -8.20 -8.23 11.50
N ASN A 624 -9.03 -7.27 11.94
CA ASN A 624 -10.01 -6.55 11.12
C ASN A 624 -10.95 -7.49 10.33
N ALA A 625 -11.47 -8.52 10.99
CA ALA A 625 -12.45 -9.39 10.38
C ALA A 625 -13.76 -8.64 10.12
N PHE A 626 -14.40 -8.87 8.97
CA PHE A 626 -15.74 -8.33 8.68
C PHE A 626 -16.76 -8.89 9.64
N TYR A 627 -17.55 -8.00 10.24
CA TYR A 627 -18.51 -8.32 11.28
C TYR A 627 -19.88 -7.75 10.93
N GLY A 628 -20.85 -8.62 10.78
CA GLY A 628 -22.20 -8.25 10.35
C GLY A 628 -23.20 -9.38 10.47
N TYR A 629 -24.42 -9.13 10.03
CA TYR A 629 -25.46 -10.13 9.96
C TYR A 629 -25.22 -11.10 8.82
N LYS A 630 -25.57 -12.36 9.04
CA LYS A 630 -25.57 -13.38 8.00
C LYS A 630 -26.94 -13.37 7.30
N SER A 631 -26.95 -13.31 5.97
CA SER A 631 -28.15 -13.42 5.16
C SER A 631 -28.50 -14.87 4.90
N ASP A 632 -29.83 -15.18 4.91
CA ASP A 632 -30.44 -16.45 4.49
C ASP A 632 -31.33 -16.27 3.23
N GLY A 633 -30.88 -15.37 2.33
CA GLY A 633 -31.63 -15.02 1.14
C GLY A 633 -32.57 -13.84 1.34
N ILE A 634 -33.72 -13.87 0.67
CA ILE A 634 -34.76 -12.84 0.69
C ILE A 634 -36.11 -13.42 1.00
N PHE A 635 -36.98 -12.67 1.64
CA PHE A 635 -38.37 -13.08 1.91
C PHE A 635 -39.14 -13.27 0.61
N GLN A 636 -39.84 -14.41 0.48
CA GLN A 636 -40.64 -14.74 -0.71
C GLN A 636 -42.13 -14.41 -0.54
N SER A 637 -42.59 -14.30 0.70
CA SER A 637 -44.02 -14.07 0.98
C SER A 637 -44.26 -13.38 2.31
N LYS A 638 -45.45 -12.78 2.47
CA LYS A 638 -45.90 -12.22 3.76
C LYS A 638 -46.04 -13.27 4.85
N GLU A 639 -46.36 -14.52 4.48
CA GLU A 639 -46.46 -15.63 5.43
C GLU A 639 -45.07 -15.97 6.01
N GLU A 640 -44.04 -15.94 5.18
CA GLU A 640 -42.66 -16.13 5.64
C GLU A 640 -42.21 -15.02 6.60
N ILE A 641 -42.56 -13.76 6.32
CA ILE A 641 -42.27 -12.60 7.20
C ILE A 641 -43.04 -12.76 8.54
N ALA A 642 -44.27 -13.18 8.51
CA ALA A 642 -45.09 -13.38 9.72
C ALA A 642 -44.53 -14.45 10.65
N ASN A 643 -43.82 -15.45 10.10
CA ASN A 643 -43.15 -16.51 10.85
C ASN A 643 -41.67 -16.24 11.14
N ALA A 644 -41.12 -15.09 10.70
CA ALA A 644 -39.74 -14.73 10.91
C ALA A 644 -39.49 -14.25 12.36
N PRO A 645 -38.24 -14.34 12.87
CA PRO A 645 -37.85 -13.71 14.11
C PRO A 645 -38.18 -12.21 14.10
N LYS A 646 -38.35 -11.63 15.28
CA LYS A 646 -38.66 -10.21 15.43
C LYS A 646 -37.39 -9.36 15.16
N TYR A 647 -37.47 -8.46 14.21
CA TYR A 647 -36.38 -7.52 13.92
C TYR A 647 -36.45 -6.34 14.89
N THR A 648 -35.36 -6.09 15.64
CA THR A 648 -35.30 -4.97 16.61
C THR A 648 -34.97 -3.63 15.96
N MET A 649 -34.35 -3.66 14.75
CA MET A 649 -33.94 -2.46 14.01
C MET A 649 -35.04 -1.88 13.09
N ILE A 650 -36.06 -2.69 12.76
CA ILE A 650 -37.19 -2.31 11.93
C ILE A 650 -38.40 -3.14 12.38
N SER A 651 -39.61 -2.56 12.39
CA SER A 651 -40.82 -3.34 12.66
C SER A 651 -41.07 -4.36 11.54
N ASN A 652 -41.43 -5.61 11.92
CA ASN A 652 -41.73 -6.65 10.95
C ASN A 652 -42.90 -6.27 10.03
N ASP A 653 -43.83 -5.40 10.47
CA ASP A 653 -44.94 -4.89 9.65
C ASP A 653 -44.47 -4.04 8.45
N ARG A 654 -43.22 -3.57 8.49
CA ARG A 654 -42.59 -2.82 7.40
C ARG A 654 -41.79 -3.70 6.45
N LEU A 655 -41.53 -4.95 6.80
CA LEU A 655 -40.88 -5.90 5.91
C LEU A 655 -41.85 -6.30 4.77
N ILE A 656 -41.27 -6.44 3.60
CA ILE A 656 -42.01 -6.88 2.39
C ILE A 656 -41.28 -8.03 1.72
N PRO A 657 -41.99 -8.86 0.91
CA PRO A 657 -41.29 -9.82 0.05
C PRO A 657 -40.27 -9.11 -0.82
N GLY A 658 -39.06 -9.70 -0.91
CA GLY A 658 -37.89 -9.05 -1.54
C GLY A 658 -36.87 -8.48 -0.55
N ASP A 659 -37.26 -8.22 0.70
CA ASP A 659 -36.32 -7.78 1.74
C ASP A 659 -35.37 -8.90 2.16
N ILE A 660 -34.15 -8.50 2.62
CA ILE A 660 -33.12 -9.45 3.07
C ILE A 660 -33.59 -10.17 4.34
N LYS A 661 -33.61 -11.51 4.28
CA LYS A 661 -33.82 -12.38 5.42
C LYS A 661 -32.53 -12.59 6.18
N LEU A 662 -32.48 -12.22 7.45
CA LEU A 662 -31.32 -12.39 8.33
C LEU A 662 -31.48 -13.65 9.20
N VAL A 663 -30.33 -14.25 9.54
CA VAL A 663 -30.28 -15.45 10.40
C VAL A 663 -30.26 -15.03 11.86
N ASP A 664 -31.19 -15.59 12.64
CA ASP A 664 -31.14 -15.58 14.12
C ASP A 664 -30.05 -16.57 14.55
N ILE A 665 -28.90 -16.07 14.96
CA ILE A 665 -27.72 -16.90 15.24
C ILE A 665 -27.78 -17.52 16.62
N ASN A 666 -28.39 -16.83 17.59
CA ASN A 666 -28.47 -17.28 18.98
C ASN A 666 -29.80 -17.98 19.29
N GLU A 667 -30.71 -18.06 18.30
CA GLU A 667 -32.03 -18.71 18.37
C GLU A 667 -32.93 -18.14 19.49
N ASP A 668 -32.82 -16.84 19.78
CA ASP A 668 -33.62 -16.18 20.80
C ASP A 668 -34.99 -15.65 20.29
N GLY A 669 -35.23 -15.75 18.98
CA GLY A 669 -36.44 -15.29 18.30
C GLY A 669 -36.41 -13.79 17.93
N GLU A 670 -35.30 -13.10 18.13
CA GLU A 670 -35.10 -11.70 17.74
C GLU A 670 -33.88 -11.53 16.85
N ILE A 671 -33.95 -10.67 15.85
CA ILE A 671 -32.78 -10.21 15.07
C ILE A 671 -32.27 -8.90 15.67
N ASN A 672 -31.11 -8.95 16.29
CA ASN A 672 -30.51 -7.83 17.02
C ASN A 672 -28.97 -7.84 16.89
N PRO A 673 -28.20 -6.88 17.46
CA PRO A 673 -26.76 -6.86 17.33
C PRO A 673 -26.00 -8.11 17.84
N ASP A 674 -26.63 -8.96 18.63
CA ASP A 674 -26.02 -10.20 19.14
C ASP A 674 -25.99 -11.32 18.09
N ASP A 675 -26.77 -11.18 16.99
CA ASP A 675 -26.74 -12.07 15.81
C ASP A 675 -25.62 -11.76 14.83
N LYS A 676 -24.85 -10.68 15.06
CA LYS A 676 -23.72 -10.39 14.21
C LYS A 676 -22.61 -11.39 14.42
N VAL A 677 -22.03 -11.85 13.33
CA VAL A 677 -20.93 -12.83 13.30
C VAL A 677 -19.77 -12.35 12.43
N ILE A 678 -18.63 -13.00 12.59
CA ILE A 678 -17.50 -12.81 11.67
C ILE A 678 -17.87 -13.49 10.33
N LEU A 679 -17.99 -12.70 9.28
CA LEU A 679 -18.37 -13.15 7.94
C LEU A 679 -17.15 -13.60 7.14
N SER A 680 -16.06 -12.82 7.19
CA SER A 680 -14.86 -13.03 6.40
C SER A 680 -13.73 -12.10 6.86
N SER A 681 -12.61 -12.04 6.12
CA SER A 681 -11.47 -11.17 6.41
C SER A 681 -10.89 -10.57 5.13
N GLU A 682 -10.29 -9.40 5.25
CA GLU A 682 -9.48 -8.77 4.18
C GLU A 682 -8.10 -9.41 4.03
N ASN A 683 -7.69 -10.27 4.98
CA ASN A 683 -6.38 -10.92 4.94
C ASN A 683 -6.46 -12.20 4.10
N PRO A 684 -5.74 -12.31 2.98
CA PRO A 684 -5.72 -13.54 2.20
C PRO A 684 -5.20 -14.71 3.01
N LYS A 685 -5.94 -15.82 3.02
CA LYS A 685 -5.49 -17.09 3.62
C LYS A 685 -4.55 -17.84 2.70
N TYR A 686 -4.78 -17.73 1.40
CA TYR A 686 -3.99 -18.39 0.36
C TYR A 686 -3.50 -17.36 -0.65
N THR A 687 -2.21 -17.38 -0.95
CA THR A 687 -1.65 -16.63 -2.08
C THR A 687 -0.82 -17.57 -2.94
N PHE A 688 -0.88 -17.39 -4.24
CA PHE A 688 -0.13 -18.21 -5.18
C PHE A 688 0.29 -17.42 -6.41
N ALA A 689 1.41 -17.81 -6.98
CA ALA A 689 1.82 -17.35 -8.29
C ALA A 689 2.56 -18.47 -9.03
N PHE A 690 2.48 -18.48 -10.35
CA PHE A 690 3.28 -19.36 -11.17
C PHE A 690 3.64 -18.71 -12.50
N ASN A 691 4.80 -19.09 -12.98
CA ASN A 691 5.38 -18.63 -14.23
C ASN A 691 5.69 -19.85 -15.11
N LEU A 692 5.24 -19.81 -16.35
CA LEU A 692 5.52 -20.81 -17.38
C LEU A 692 6.35 -20.16 -18.47
N GLY A 693 7.57 -20.64 -18.69
CA GLY A 693 8.46 -20.17 -19.73
C GLY A 693 8.77 -21.27 -20.75
N ALA A 694 8.80 -20.92 -22.00
CA ALA A 694 9.27 -21.78 -23.09
C ALA A 694 10.13 -21.00 -24.04
N ARG A 695 11.31 -21.52 -24.40
CA ARG A 695 12.20 -20.94 -25.41
C ARG A 695 12.50 -21.98 -26.48
N TRP A 696 12.25 -21.60 -27.73
CA TRP A 696 12.57 -22.40 -28.90
C TRP A 696 13.25 -21.53 -29.94
N LYS A 697 14.53 -21.81 -30.21
CA LYS A 697 15.35 -21.01 -31.14
C LYS A 697 15.31 -19.51 -30.79
N MET A 698 14.68 -18.69 -31.64
CA MET A 698 14.54 -17.26 -31.46
C MET A 698 13.22 -16.84 -30.78
N PHE A 699 12.32 -17.79 -30.50
CA PHE A 699 11.03 -17.51 -29.86
C PHE A 699 11.11 -17.81 -28.40
N ASP A 700 10.58 -16.92 -27.57
CA ASP A 700 10.35 -17.12 -26.16
C ASP A 700 8.91 -16.76 -25.80
N LEU A 701 8.34 -17.55 -24.92
CA LEU A 701 7.02 -17.37 -24.34
C LEU A 701 7.17 -17.35 -22.82
N ASN A 702 6.56 -16.36 -22.18
CA ASN A 702 6.49 -16.27 -20.73
C ASN A 702 5.07 -15.93 -20.30
N LEU A 703 4.45 -16.80 -19.48
CA LEU A 703 3.11 -16.65 -18.95
C LEU A 703 3.19 -16.56 -17.43
N PHE A 704 2.71 -15.47 -16.86
CA PHE A 704 2.68 -15.26 -15.43
C PHE A 704 1.24 -15.17 -14.91
N PHE A 705 0.97 -15.92 -13.84
CA PHE A 705 -0.32 -15.95 -13.16
C PHE A 705 -0.11 -15.71 -11.68
N GLN A 706 -1.02 -14.97 -11.06
CA GLN A 706 -1.05 -14.76 -9.62
C GLN A 706 -2.48 -14.70 -9.11
N GLY A 707 -2.67 -15.07 -7.85
CA GLY A 707 -3.99 -15.04 -7.24
C GLY A 707 -3.94 -15.05 -5.71
N ALA A 708 -5.09 -14.71 -5.14
CA ALA A 708 -5.35 -14.80 -3.71
C ALA A 708 -6.74 -15.42 -3.49
N ALA A 709 -6.87 -16.20 -2.42
CA ALA A 709 -8.13 -16.84 -2.05
C ALA A 709 -8.33 -16.81 -0.53
N GLY A 710 -9.58 -17.06 -0.08
CA GLY A 710 -9.95 -16.92 1.33
C GLY A 710 -9.82 -15.47 1.82
N VAL A 711 -10.19 -14.52 0.96
CA VAL A 711 -10.16 -13.09 1.19
C VAL A 711 -11.48 -12.48 0.71
N SER A 712 -11.92 -11.44 1.39
CA SER A 712 -13.09 -10.64 0.98
C SER A 712 -12.75 -9.18 0.93
N ARG A 713 -13.44 -8.46 0.08
CA ARG A 713 -13.40 -7.00 0.01
C ARG A 713 -14.78 -6.44 0.28
N TYR A 714 -14.85 -5.35 1.00
CA TYR A 714 -16.05 -4.57 1.11
C TYR A 714 -16.17 -3.65 -0.10
N PHE A 715 -17.28 -3.78 -0.83
CA PHE A 715 -17.63 -2.83 -1.87
C PHE A 715 -18.36 -1.65 -1.25
N THR A 716 -17.91 -0.44 -1.54
CA THR A 716 -18.55 0.79 -1.08
C THR A 716 -19.83 1.08 -1.89
N ASP A 717 -20.68 1.92 -1.34
CA ASP A 717 -21.95 2.30 -1.94
C ASP A 717 -21.81 2.88 -3.35
N GLU A 718 -20.66 3.54 -3.63
CA GLU A 718 -20.33 4.06 -4.96
C GLU A 718 -20.20 2.98 -6.04
N PHE A 719 -19.87 1.73 -5.67
CA PHE A 719 -19.79 0.63 -6.62
C PHE A 719 -21.15 0.08 -7.00
N TYR A 720 -22.04 -0.14 -6.04
CA TYR A 720 -23.36 -0.66 -6.33
C TYR A 720 -24.33 0.41 -6.80
N GLY A 721 -24.09 1.66 -6.43
CA GLY A 721 -24.99 2.77 -6.64
C GLY A 721 -26.24 2.64 -5.78
N GLU A 722 -26.58 3.68 -5.06
CA GLU A 722 -27.85 3.79 -4.34
C GLU A 722 -28.89 4.45 -5.20
N PHE A 723 -30.16 4.15 -4.96
CA PHE A 723 -31.29 4.92 -5.48
C PHE A 723 -31.40 6.23 -4.67
N ASN A 724 -30.51 7.16 -4.88
CA ASN A 724 -30.41 8.37 -4.08
C ASN A 724 -30.59 9.63 -4.93
N GLY A 725 -31.72 9.73 -5.62
CA GLY A 725 -32.04 10.85 -6.47
C GLY A 725 -30.97 11.13 -7.53
N ASP A 726 -30.58 12.39 -7.68
CA ASP A 726 -29.62 12.82 -8.71
C ASP A 726 -28.17 12.31 -8.48
N SER A 727 -27.88 11.80 -7.29
CA SER A 727 -26.55 11.29 -6.93
C SER A 727 -26.46 9.76 -6.92
N GLY A 728 -27.49 9.07 -7.40
CA GLY A 728 -27.51 7.62 -7.52
C GLY A 728 -27.37 7.17 -8.97
N HIS A 729 -26.37 6.31 -9.23
CA HIS A 729 -26.21 5.64 -10.52
C HIS A 729 -26.04 4.15 -10.27
N PRO A 730 -27.14 3.40 -10.13
CA PRO A 730 -27.11 1.98 -9.84
C PRO A 730 -26.36 1.18 -10.91
N SER A 731 -25.71 0.10 -10.49
CA SER A 731 -25.17 -0.87 -11.45
C SER A 731 -26.30 -1.72 -12.05
N ASN A 732 -26.05 -2.33 -13.20
CA ASN A 732 -26.98 -3.23 -13.87
C ASN A 732 -27.28 -4.49 -13.02
N HIS A 733 -26.50 -4.75 -11.96
CA HIS A 733 -26.78 -5.84 -11.00
C HIS A 733 -28.19 -5.77 -10.42
N TRP A 734 -28.72 -4.54 -10.24
CA TRP A 734 -30.09 -4.33 -9.76
C TRP A 734 -31.17 -4.80 -10.71
N LEU A 735 -30.86 -5.04 -11.99
CA LEU A 735 -31.82 -5.60 -12.97
C LEU A 735 -32.14 -7.08 -12.65
N GLY A 736 -31.25 -7.77 -11.92
CA GLY A 736 -31.46 -9.14 -11.42
C GLY A 736 -32.15 -9.24 -10.07
N ARG A 737 -32.77 -8.16 -9.57
CA ARG A 737 -33.47 -8.11 -8.31
C ARG A 737 -34.69 -9.05 -8.28
N TRP A 738 -35.21 -9.34 -7.09
CA TRP A 738 -36.46 -10.04 -6.88
C TRP A 738 -37.64 -9.21 -7.44
N THR A 739 -38.54 -9.84 -8.16
CA THR A 739 -39.74 -9.23 -8.78
C THR A 739 -40.97 -10.02 -8.49
#